data_ffe586d714163df9953fc59aa5a73938
#
_entry.id   ffe586d714163df9953fc59aa5a73938
#
_cell.length_a   1.000
_cell.length_b   1.000
_cell.length_c   1.000
_cell.angle_alpha   90.00
_cell.angle_beta   90.00
_cell.angle_gamma   90.00
#
_symmetry.space_group_name_H-M   'P 1'
#
loop_
_entity.id
_entity.type
_entity.pdbx_description
1 polymer ?
#
loop_
_entity_poly.entity_id
_entity_poly.type
_entity_poly.pdbx_seq_one_letter_code
_entity_poly.pdbx_strand_id
1 'polypeptide(L)'
;MLLALTLSLLVFLGLAFRGLGFLAWLTGAGVLLVGWRLTGDAHPALFAACVIALVALAALFGLPPLRRQIASRFIMPIFAKVLPRLGETERIALEAGTVWWDADLFAGIPPWQKLLDFQIKPPSAEELAFLNGPVEELCRRLNDWDVQQQRDLPPDIWAFLKEQRFFGMIIPKEFGGLGFSAIGHARVITRIASRSVTAAVTVMVPNSLGPGELLVDHGTPEQKQRYLARLARGEEIPCFALTGPEAGSDAAATQSEGIVEKRIVDGAEIVGMRLNWRKRYITLAPVATLIGLAFRLKDPHKLLGDTVDLGICCALIPCATPGVDIGQRHDPMGVPFHNGPILGTNVFVPLDAIIGGAAGIGHGWRMLMESLAAGRSISLPALSIGAAQLATRICGAYATVREQFDTPIGRFEGIEEPLARIAGMTYLMTATRTLTCGALDAGEKPAVLGSIVKAYLTEGMRHVVSDAMDIRAGAAIQRGPRNSLAHVWAAAPIGITVEGANILTRSMIIYGQGAIRCHPFVQKEIHAIAANDLAGFDRAIFGHLNLFATRAVRALLLALSGSRLAGVPRTEGTTRYFQHLSRFSAAFSIVSDTAMGTLGGSLKRREKLSGRLADALAYLYLASAALKRYHDEVKTTANLSLVRWSVELCLYRLQDALLGILDNLPARPVAWALRVLIFPLGARMRPPSDALGQQVARDILEDREGRMTLTSDVFMPPQDEVGLGALEAALDKVVRAIPVETKLRDAVRAGALDRAPGHMLDDLGLAAGAISRAEYDLLNDARDACDEVIQVDAFDPETFKTLR
;
A
#
# COMPACT_ATOMS: atom_id res chain seq x y z
N MET A 1 -43.95 -25.98 -22.98
CA MET A 1 -42.60 -26.40 -22.51
C MET A 1 -41.59 -25.30 -22.64
N LEU A 2 -41.41 -24.65 -23.78
CA LEU A 2 -40.42 -23.57 -23.98
C LEU A 2 -40.57 -22.41 -22.97
N LEU A 3 -41.81 -21.94 -22.74
CA LEU A 3 -42.11 -20.90 -21.75
C LEU A 3 -41.71 -21.31 -20.33
N ALA A 4 -41.99 -22.57 -19.94
CA ALA A 4 -41.59 -23.06 -18.63
C ALA A 4 -40.07 -23.16 -18.45
N LEU A 5 -39.36 -23.58 -19.50
CA LEU A 5 -37.89 -23.58 -19.53
C LEU A 5 -37.31 -22.16 -19.38
N THR A 6 -37.86 -21.21 -20.15
CA THR A 6 -37.40 -19.81 -20.06
C THR A 6 -37.66 -19.22 -18.68
N LEU A 7 -38.85 -19.41 -18.13
CA LEU A 7 -39.21 -18.91 -16.80
C LEU A 7 -38.36 -19.55 -15.70
N SER A 8 -38.17 -20.89 -15.77
CA SER A 8 -37.29 -21.62 -14.85
C SER A 8 -35.86 -21.06 -14.87
N LEU A 9 -35.31 -20.85 -16.07
CA LEU A 9 -33.97 -20.28 -16.25
C LEU A 9 -33.90 -18.86 -15.70
N LEU A 10 -34.88 -18.01 -15.96
CA LEU A 10 -34.91 -16.63 -15.44
C LEU A 10 -34.99 -16.59 -13.90
N VAL A 11 -35.84 -17.44 -13.30
CA VAL A 11 -35.93 -17.55 -11.84
C VAL A 11 -34.64 -18.07 -11.25
N PHE A 12 -34.05 -19.11 -11.82
CA PHE A 12 -32.74 -19.63 -11.40
C PHE A 12 -31.66 -18.56 -11.46
N LEU A 13 -31.50 -17.90 -12.60
CA LEU A 13 -30.47 -16.86 -12.78
C LEU A 13 -30.69 -15.66 -11.85
N GLY A 14 -31.94 -15.23 -11.66
CA GLY A 14 -32.29 -14.11 -10.81
C GLY A 14 -31.97 -14.35 -9.32
N LEU A 15 -32.33 -15.53 -8.80
CA LEU A 15 -32.05 -15.92 -7.42
C LEU A 15 -30.56 -16.21 -7.20
N ALA A 16 -29.94 -16.93 -8.13
CA ALA A 16 -28.49 -17.19 -8.06
C ALA A 16 -27.67 -15.88 -8.12
N PHE A 17 -28.07 -14.92 -8.97
CA PHE A 17 -27.44 -13.61 -9.03
C PHE A 17 -27.47 -12.85 -7.69
N ARG A 18 -28.52 -13.06 -6.90
CA ARG A 18 -28.68 -12.51 -5.56
C ARG A 18 -27.96 -13.29 -4.45
N GLY A 19 -27.30 -14.41 -4.77
CA GLY A 19 -26.59 -15.25 -3.81
C GLY A 19 -27.45 -16.35 -3.17
N LEU A 20 -28.69 -16.55 -3.61
CA LEU A 20 -29.65 -17.50 -3.07
C LEU A 20 -29.62 -18.84 -3.84
N GLY A 21 -28.44 -19.50 -3.89
CA GLY A 21 -28.24 -20.68 -4.74
C GLY A 21 -29.13 -21.85 -4.44
N PHE A 22 -29.39 -22.20 -3.17
CA PHE A 22 -30.32 -23.28 -2.80
C PHE A 22 -31.73 -22.98 -3.32
N LEU A 23 -32.23 -21.77 -3.07
CA LEU A 23 -33.56 -21.38 -3.57
C LEU A 23 -33.58 -21.30 -5.10
N ALA A 24 -32.48 -20.89 -5.73
CA ALA A 24 -32.40 -20.77 -7.18
C ALA A 24 -32.68 -22.09 -7.90
N TRP A 25 -31.95 -23.15 -7.53
CA TRP A 25 -32.15 -24.43 -8.18
C TRP A 25 -33.47 -25.11 -7.75
N LEU A 26 -33.88 -24.99 -6.50
CA LEU A 26 -35.12 -25.58 -6.00
C LEU A 26 -36.33 -24.94 -6.68
N THR A 27 -36.44 -23.61 -6.68
CA THR A 27 -37.55 -22.92 -7.33
C THR A 27 -37.52 -23.04 -8.84
N GLY A 28 -36.33 -22.95 -9.46
CA GLY A 28 -36.17 -23.17 -10.89
C GLY A 28 -36.63 -24.56 -11.33
N ALA A 29 -36.22 -25.63 -10.63
CA ALA A 29 -36.68 -26.97 -10.89
C ALA A 29 -38.18 -27.14 -10.61
N GLY A 30 -38.72 -26.52 -9.56
CA GLY A 30 -40.16 -26.52 -9.27
C GLY A 30 -40.98 -25.89 -10.40
N VAL A 31 -40.56 -24.70 -10.90
CA VAL A 31 -41.22 -24.04 -12.05
C VAL A 31 -41.17 -24.92 -13.30
N LEU A 32 -40.05 -25.59 -13.53
CA LEU A 32 -39.92 -26.50 -14.67
C LEU A 32 -40.90 -27.70 -14.56
N LEU A 33 -40.99 -28.32 -13.38
CA LEU A 33 -41.91 -29.45 -13.14
C LEU A 33 -43.37 -29.02 -13.28
N VAL A 34 -43.73 -27.86 -12.70
CA VAL A 34 -45.08 -27.31 -12.84
C VAL A 34 -45.43 -27.08 -14.33
N GLY A 35 -44.52 -26.41 -15.04
CA GLY A 35 -44.69 -26.16 -16.46
C GLY A 35 -44.84 -27.45 -17.30
N TRP A 36 -44.01 -28.45 -16.98
CA TRP A 36 -44.12 -29.77 -17.64
C TRP A 36 -45.46 -30.46 -17.37
N ARG A 37 -45.99 -30.39 -16.13
CA ARG A 37 -47.32 -30.95 -15.80
C ARG A 37 -48.46 -30.25 -16.54
N LEU A 38 -48.33 -28.90 -16.69
CA LEU A 38 -49.36 -28.10 -17.36
C LEU A 38 -49.38 -28.29 -18.89
N THR A 39 -48.32 -28.76 -19.51
CA THR A 39 -48.34 -29.09 -20.96
C THR A 39 -49.09 -30.38 -21.30
N GLY A 40 -49.45 -31.19 -20.32
CA GLY A 40 -50.14 -32.44 -20.51
C GLY A 40 -49.30 -33.63 -20.97
N ASP A 41 -48.03 -33.40 -21.33
CA ASP A 41 -47.11 -34.41 -21.88
C ASP A 41 -46.37 -35.22 -20.81
N ALA A 42 -46.63 -34.99 -19.53
CA ALA A 42 -45.91 -35.62 -18.43
C ALA A 42 -46.42 -37.04 -18.19
N HIS A 43 -45.60 -38.06 -18.47
CA HIS A 43 -45.87 -39.44 -18.08
C HIS A 43 -45.95 -39.52 -16.55
N PRO A 44 -47.06 -39.98 -15.95
CA PRO A 44 -47.32 -39.87 -14.51
C PRO A 44 -46.23 -40.46 -13.61
N ALA A 45 -45.70 -41.64 -13.96
CA ALA A 45 -44.66 -42.31 -13.20
C ALA A 45 -43.31 -41.54 -13.26
N LEU A 46 -42.93 -41.01 -14.44
CA LEU A 46 -41.72 -40.21 -14.60
C LEU A 46 -41.83 -38.88 -13.88
N PHE A 47 -42.98 -38.23 -13.94
CA PHE A 47 -43.24 -36.98 -13.20
C PHE A 47 -43.12 -37.20 -11.69
N ALA A 48 -43.77 -38.27 -11.17
CA ALA A 48 -43.68 -38.61 -9.75
C ALA A 48 -42.23 -38.91 -9.32
N ALA A 49 -41.47 -39.63 -10.14
CA ALA A 49 -40.05 -39.88 -9.89
C ALA A 49 -39.22 -38.59 -9.84
N CYS A 50 -39.45 -37.64 -10.77
CA CYS A 50 -38.76 -36.31 -10.75
C CYS A 50 -39.15 -35.49 -9.51
N VAL A 51 -40.40 -35.49 -9.10
CA VAL A 51 -40.82 -34.78 -7.86
C VAL A 51 -40.19 -35.42 -6.63
N ILE A 52 -40.19 -36.77 -6.53
CA ILE A 52 -39.54 -37.47 -5.41
C ILE A 52 -38.03 -37.14 -5.38
N ALA A 53 -37.38 -37.17 -6.53
CA ALA A 53 -35.98 -36.84 -6.65
C ALA A 53 -35.69 -35.37 -6.22
N LEU A 54 -36.54 -34.43 -6.65
CA LEU A 54 -36.42 -33.02 -6.24
C LEU A 54 -36.58 -32.84 -4.74
N VAL A 55 -37.58 -33.48 -4.15
CA VAL A 55 -37.86 -33.46 -2.70
C VAL A 55 -36.70 -34.10 -1.92
N ALA A 56 -36.21 -35.25 -2.39
CA ALA A 56 -35.05 -35.91 -1.76
C ALA A 56 -33.78 -35.03 -1.79
N LEU A 57 -33.48 -34.39 -2.93
CA LEU A 57 -32.37 -33.46 -3.05
C LEU A 57 -32.60 -32.21 -2.20
N ALA A 58 -33.79 -31.66 -2.18
CA ALA A 58 -34.13 -30.52 -1.33
C ALA A 58 -33.97 -30.86 0.17
N ALA A 59 -34.38 -32.07 0.59
CA ALA A 59 -34.15 -32.54 1.95
C ALA A 59 -32.65 -32.73 2.25
N LEU A 60 -31.92 -33.36 1.33
CA LEU A 60 -30.50 -33.60 1.48
C LEU A 60 -29.70 -32.28 1.64
N PHE A 61 -29.95 -31.31 0.79
CA PHE A 61 -29.21 -30.05 0.81
C PHE A 61 -29.79 -29.00 1.78
N GLY A 62 -31.10 -29.06 2.05
CA GLY A 62 -31.83 -28.14 2.92
C GLY A 62 -31.80 -28.50 4.39
N LEU A 63 -31.67 -29.80 4.74
CA LEU A 63 -31.68 -30.28 6.13
C LEU A 63 -30.26 -30.59 6.61
N PRO A 64 -29.63 -29.71 7.44
CA PRO A 64 -28.24 -29.88 7.90
C PRO A 64 -27.97 -31.24 8.58
N PRO A 65 -28.85 -31.81 9.44
CA PRO A 65 -28.61 -33.13 10.05
C PRO A 65 -28.43 -34.24 9.02
N LEU A 66 -29.31 -34.28 7.99
CA LEU A 66 -29.27 -35.28 6.93
C LEU A 66 -28.02 -35.11 6.06
N ARG A 67 -27.70 -33.88 5.69
CA ARG A 67 -26.53 -33.53 4.89
C ARG A 67 -25.23 -33.92 5.58
N ARG A 68 -25.13 -33.70 6.90
CA ARG A 68 -23.96 -34.12 7.70
C ARG A 68 -23.71 -35.59 7.67
N GLN A 69 -24.77 -36.38 7.82
CA GLN A 69 -24.68 -37.85 7.83
C GLN A 69 -24.38 -38.44 6.45
N ILE A 70 -24.96 -37.90 5.39
CA ILE A 70 -24.87 -38.46 4.04
C ILE A 70 -23.71 -37.89 3.23
N ALA A 71 -23.35 -36.63 3.42
CA ALA A 71 -22.36 -35.94 2.61
C ALA A 71 -21.14 -35.50 3.42
N SER A 72 -21.32 -34.61 4.40
CA SER A 72 -20.21 -33.92 5.06
C SER A 72 -19.25 -34.84 5.79
N ARG A 73 -19.73 -35.92 6.42
CA ARG A 73 -18.87 -36.90 7.11
C ARG A 73 -17.89 -37.60 6.17
N PHE A 74 -18.22 -37.72 4.88
CA PHE A 74 -17.33 -38.34 3.88
C PHE A 74 -16.46 -37.31 3.19
N ILE A 75 -16.95 -36.06 3.02
CA ILE A 75 -16.20 -34.98 2.37
C ILE A 75 -15.09 -34.49 3.28
N MET A 76 -15.33 -34.33 4.58
CA MET A 76 -14.36 -33.77 5.53
C MET A 76 -13.00 -34.49 5.55
N PRO A 77 -12.91 -35.83 5.59
CA PRO A 77 -11.64 -36.54 5.54
C PRO A 77 -10.89 -36.38 4.21
N ILE A 78 -11.62 -36.24 3.11
CA ILE A 78 -11.05 -36.01 1.78
C ILE A 78 -10.46 -34.61 1.74
N PHE A 79 -11.21 -33.61 2.22
CA PHE A 79 -10.78 -32.21 2.28
C PHE A 79 -9.54 -32.03 3.17
N ALA A 80 -9.48 -32.72 4.29
CA ALA A 80 -8.33 -32.72 5.20
C ALA A 80 -7.02 -33.14 4.51
N LYS A 81 -7.10 -33.98 3.45
CA LYS A 81 -5.91 -34.39 2.67
C LYS A 81 -5.50 -33.37 1.62
N VAL A 82 -6.42 -32.52 1.15
CA VAL A 82 -6.20 -31.53 0.10
C VAL A 82 -5.71 -30.20 0.66
N LEU A 83 -6.13 -29.88 1.88
CA LEU A 83 -5.73 -28.63 2.54
C LEU A 83 -4.24 -28.58 2.79
N PRO A 84 -3.60 -27.40 2.61
CA PRO A 84 -2.19 -27.25 2.90
C PRO A 84 -1.93 -27.45 4.39
N ARG A 85 -0.89 -28.20 4.74
CA ARG A 85 -0.40 -28.23 6.11
C ARG A 85 0.26 -26.91 6.44
N LEU A 86 -0.26 -26.22 7.43
CA LEU A 86 0.28 -24.95 7.92
C LEU A 86 1.34 -25.26 8.99
N GLY A 87 2.52 -24.65 8.86
CA GLY A 87 3.50 -24.60 9.93
C GLY A 87 3.01 -23.70 11.07
N GLU A 88 3.58 -23.83 12.24
CA GLU A 88 3.18 -23.04 13.41
C GLU A 88 3.36 -21.52 13.18
N THR A 89 4.51 -21.12 12.64
CA THR A 89 4.79 -19.71 12.30
C THR A 89 3.82 -19.15 11.24
N GLU A 90 3.42 -19.97 10.28
CA GLU A 90 2.44 -19.61 9.26
C GLU A 90 1.03 -19.48 9.87
N ARG A 91 0.65 -20.39 10.78
CA ARG A 91 -0.63 -20.32 11.50
C ARG A 91 -0.70 -19.05 12.33
N ILE A 92 0.34 -18.72 13.07
CA ILE A 92 0.41 -17.47 13.85
C ILE A 92 0.28 -16.26 12.93
N ALA A 93 0.98 -16.23 11.79
CA ALA A 93 0.87 -15.15 10.83
C ALA A 93 -0.52 -15.02 10.22
N LEU A 94 -1.24 -16.12 10.02
CA LEU A 94 -2.63 -16.13 9.53
C LEU A 94 -3.63 -15.69 10.59
N GLU A 95 -3.37 -15.88 11.85
CA GLU A 95 -4.22 -15.47 12.97
C GLU A 95 -3.99 -14.01 13.38
N ALA A 96 -2.82 -13.44 13.07
CA ALA A 96 -2.46 -12.07 13.44
C ALA A 96 -3.21 -11.02 12.61
N GLY A 97 -3.77 -9.99 13.26
CA GLY A 97 -4.48 -8.88 12.63
C GLY A 97 -5.92 -9.21 12.22
N THR A 98 -6.56 -8.26 11.54
CA THR A 98 -7.96 -8.32 11.09
C THR A 98 -8.08 -8.42 9.58
N VAL A 99 -9.28 -8.75 9.09
CA VAL A 99 -9.68 -8.59 7.68
C VAL A 99 -10.75 -7.50 7.61
N TRP A 100 -10.71 -6.70 6.56
CA TRP A 100 -11.60 -5.56 6.40
C TRP A 100 -12.17 -5.51 4.97
N TRP A 101 -11.86 -4.48 4.19
CA TRP A 101 -12.37 -4.32 2.82
C TRP A 101 -11.86 -5.39 1.84
N ASP A 102 -10.70 -5.95 2.11
CA ASP A 102 -10.14 -7.10 1.38
C ASP A 102 -11.07 -8.33 1.40
N ALA A 103 -11.68 -8.64 2.55
CA ALA A 103 -12.66 -9.71 2.64
C ALA A 103 -13.94 -9.41 1.85
N ASP A 104 -14.42 -8.16 1.88
CA ASP A 104 -15.58 -7.72 1.09
C ASP A 104 -15.32 -7.85 -0.42
N LEU A 105 -14.09 -7.53 -0.86
CA LEU A 105 -13.65 -7.72 -2.25
C LEU A 105 -13.56 -9.20 -2.64
N PHE A 106 -13.08 -10.05 -1.73
CA PHE A 106 -13.02 -11.50 -1.94
C PHE A 106 -14.41 -12.14 -2.04
N ALA A 107 -15.38 -11.63 -1.30
CA ALA A 107 -16.74 -12.14 -1.30
C ALA A 107 -17.47 -12.00 -2.65
N GLY A 108 -16.96 -11.20 -3.60
CA GLY A 108 -17.51 -11.05 -4.95
C GLY A 108 -18.81 -10.24 -5.04
N ILE A 109 -19.25 -9.64 -3.95
CA ILE A 109 -20.36 -8.67 -3.86
C ILE A 109 -19.95 -7.58 -2.86
N PRO A 110 -19.05 -6.65 -3.22
CA PRO A 110 -18.62 -5.59 -2.33
C PRO A 110 -19.82 -4.73 -1.90
N PRO A 111 -20.02 -4.48 -0.61
CA PRO A 111 -21.06 -3.62 -0.10
C PRO A 111 -20.61 -2.14 -0.22
N TRP A 112 -20.64 -1.58 -1.41
CA TRP A 112 -20.09 -0.25 -1.72
C TRP A 112 -20.60 0.85 -0.79
N GLN A 113 -21.87 0.78 -0.37
CA GLN A 113 -22.40 1.75 0.56
C GLN A 113 -21.66 1.75 1.91
N LYS A 114 -21.26 0.56 2.41
CA LYS A 114 -20.42 0.43 3.61
C LYS A 114 -19.09 1.18 3.46
N LEU A 115 -18.46 1.09 2.28
CA LEU A 115 -17.22 1.83 2.00
C LEU A 115 -17.48 3.34 1.92
N LEU A 116 -18.53 3.76 1.23
CA LEU A 116 -18.83 5.19 1.07
C LEU A 116 -19.25 5.84 2.39
N ASP A 117 -19.96 5.11 3.26
CA ASP A 117 -20.37 5.59 4.58
C ASP A 117 -19.23 5.54 5.61
N PHE A 118 -18.13 4.87 5.32
CA PHE A 118 -16.98 4.80 6.20
C PHE A 118 -16.37 6.19 6.40
N GLN A 119 -16.38 6.67 7.65
CA GLN A 119 -15.87 8.00 7.98
C GLN A 119 -14.39 7.95 8.31
N ILE A 120 -13.58 8.59 7.49
CA ILE A 120 -12.16 8.79 7.75
C ILE A 120 -12.01 10.02 8.63
N LYS A 121 -11.51 9.84 9.85
CA LYS A 121 -11.32 10.96 10.78
C LYS A 121 -10.19 11.85 10.27
N PRO A 122 -10.37 13.17 10.19
CA PRO A 122 -9.27 14.07 9.88
C PRO A 122 -8.24 14.09 11.03
N PRO A 123 -7.02 14.57 10.79
CA PRO A 123 -6.06 14.81 11.85
C PRO A 123 -6.65 15.73 12.92
N SER A 124 -6.31 15.47 14.17
CA SER A 124 -6.72 16.32 15.31
C SER A 124 -6.08 17.72 15.25
N ALA A 125 -6.61 18.65 16.04
CA ALA A 125 -6.02 20.00 16.13
C ALA A 125 -4.56 19.96 16.61
N GLU A 126 -4.20 19.04 17.50
CA GLU A 126 -2.83 18.88 17.98
C GLU A 126 -1.90 18.35 16.88
N GLU A 127 -2.36 17.36 16.10
CA GLU A 127 -1.61 16.82 14.97
C GLU A 127 -1.39 17.89 13.88
N LEU A 128 -2.40 18.71 13.62
CA LEU A 128 -2.28 19.83 12.69
C LEU A 128 -1.33 20.92 13.23
N ALA A 129 -1.39 21.22 14.53
CA ALA A 129 -0.47 22.15 15.16
C ALA A 129 0.99 21.63 15.08
N PHE A 130 1.21 20.34 15.31
CA PHE A 130 2.52 19.72 15.16
C PHE A 130 3.01 19.76 13.71
N LEU A 131 2.13 19.46 12.77
CA LEU A 131 2.45 19.48 11.33
C LEU A 131 2.83 20.90 10.86
N ASN A 132 2.08 21.92 11.30
CA ASN A 132 2.29 23.29 10.85
C ASN A 132 3.28 24.10 11.73
N GLY A 133 3.74 23.53 12.83
CA GLY A 133 4.75 24.11 13.72
C GLY A 133 6.04 23.29 13.67
N PRO A 134 6.24 22.30 14.53
CA PRO A 134 7.48 21.54 14.61
C PRO A 134 7.94 20.89 13.30
N VAL A 135 7.02 20.32 12.51
CA VAL A 135 7.40 19.69 11.23
C VAL A 135 7.79 20.73 10.20
N GLU A 136 7.08 21.83 10.12
CA GLU A 136 7.40 22.95 9.25
C GLU A 136 8.78 23.54 9.59
N GLU A 137 9.06 23.74 10.89
CA GLU A 137 10.34 24.25 11.38
C GLU A 137 11.48 23.26 11.12
N LEU A 138 11.26 21.94 11.31
CA LEU A 138 12.23 20.92 10.95
C LEU A 138 12.60 21.02 9.47
N CYS A 139 11.59 21.06 8.58
CA CYS A 139 11.80 21.15 7.15
C CYS A 139 12.52 22.44 6.74
N ARG A 140 12.27 23.55 7.43
CA ARG A 140 12.96 24.82 7.18
C ARG A 140 14.44 24.77 7.55
N ARG A 141 14.81 24.12 8.66
CA ARG A 141 16.19 23.93 9.10
C ARG A 141 16.97 22.93 8.25
N LEU A 142 16.28 21.98 7.64
CA LEU A 142 16.92 20.94 6.84
C LEU A 142 17.36 21.50 5.48
N ASN A 143 18.62 21.26 5.14
CA ASN A 143 19.13 21.33 3.79
C ASN A 143 19.55 19.89 3.39
N ASP A 144 18.83 19.28 2.45
CA ASP A 144 19.07 17.87 2.11
C ASP A 144 20.42 17.68 1.41
N TRP A 145 20.91 18.67 0.63
CA TRP A 145 22.24 18.61 0.05
C TRP A 145 23.34 18.56 1.12
N ASP A 146 23.22 19.41 2.16
CA ASP A 146 24.20 19.43 3.25
C ASP A 146 24.17 18.12 4.05
N VAL A 147 22.97 17.58 4.31
CA VAL A 147 22.79 16.26 4.94
C VAL A 147 23.53 15.17 4.16
N GLN A 148 23.49 15.24 2.83
CA GLN A 148 24.19 14.30 1.98
C GLN A 148 25.71 14.44 2.07
N GLN A 149 26.22 15.68 2.02
CA GLN A 149 27.63 15.92 2.08
C GLN A 149 28.21 15.56 3.46
N GLN A 150 27.49 15.85 4.52
CA GLN A 150 27.85 15.50 5.90
C GLN A 150 27.67 14.00 6.21
N ARG A 151 26.90 13.29 5.41
CA ARG A 151 26.56 11.87 5.60
C ARG A 151 25.82 11.62 6.91
N ASP A 152 25.15 12.64 7.44
CA ASP A 152 24.35 12.60 8.66
C ASP A 152 23.42 13.80 8.77
N LEU A 153 22.45 13.72 9.68
CA LEU A 153 21.70 14.90 10.11
C LEU A 153 22.61 15.78 10.98
N PRO A 154 22.56 17.11 10.85
CA PRO A 154 23.27 18.02 11.74
C PRO A 154 22.93 17.80 13.22
N PRO A 155 23.87 18.06 14.16
CA PRO A 155 23.62 17.84 15.59
C PRO A 155 22.45 18.64 16.16
N ASP A 156 22.20 19.84 15.67
CA ASP A 156 21.06 20.69 16.07
C ASP A 156 19.73 20.09 15.58
N ILE A 157 19.71 19.43 14.43
CA ILE A 157 18.54 18.68 13.94
C ILE A 157 18.26 17.47 14.85
N TRP A 158 19.30 16.72 15.24
CA TRP A 158 19.13 15.63 16.21
C TRP A 158 18.57 16.15 17.53
N ALA A 159 19.07 17.26 18.04
CA ALA A 159 18.59 17.90 19.27
C ALA A 159 17.12 18.31 19.12
N PHE A 160 16.75 18.94 18.02
CA PHE A 160 15.41 19.39 17.73
C PHE A 160 14.41 18.22 17.62
N LEU A 161 14.79 17.13 16.94
CA LEU A 161 13.96 15.93 16.85
C LEU A 161 13.60 15.33 18.23
N LYS A 162 14.57 15.32 19.13
CA LYS A 162 14.40 14.86 20.53
C LYS A 162 13.52 15.81 21.32
N GLU A 163 13.83 17.11 21.29
CA GLU A 163 13.10 18.15 22.02
C GLU A 163 11.62 18.17 21.63
N GLN A 164 11.33 18.08 20.34
CA GLN A 164 9.96 18.09 19.81
C GLN A 164 9.28 16.70 19.82
N ARG A 165 9.94 15.66 20.35
CA ARG A 165 9.38 14.30 20.51
C ARG A 165 9.00 13.62 19.22
N PHE A 166 9.71 13.86 18.12
CA PHE A 166 9.46 13.18 16.86
C PHE A 166 9.58 11.64 16.94
N PHE A 167 10.34 11.13 17.90
CA PHE A 167 10.49 9.69 18.13
C PHE A 167 9.35 9.06 18.94
N GLY A 168 8.46 9.88 19.48
CA GLY A 168 7.36 9.46 20.36
C GLY A 168 5.97 9.67 19.76
N MET A 169 5.83 9.77 18.44
CA MET A 169 4.53 10.05 17.80
C MET A 169 3.48 8.99 18.13
N ILE A 170 3.82 7.71 18.11
CA ILE A 170 2.90 6.61 18.41
C ILE A 170 2.78 6.28 19.91
N ILE A 171 3.72 6.76 20.73
CA ILE A 171 3.71 6.48 22.16
C ILE A 171 2.57 7.25 22.83
N PRO A 172 1.73 6.60 23.64
CA PRO A 172 0.62 7.25 24.33
C PRO A 172 1.05 8.43 25.18
N LYS A 173 0.15 9.41 25.31
CA LYS A 173 0.41 10.65 26.09
C LYS A 173 0.71 10.37 27.57
N GLU A 174 0.11 9.33 28.15
CA GLU A 174 0.38 8.90 29.53
C GLU A 174 1.83 8.52 29.80
N PHE A 175 2.56 8.10 28.75
CA PHE A 175 4.00 7.84 28.80
C PHE A 175 4.84 8.99 28.21
N GLY A 176 4.25 10.18 28.04
CA GLY A 176 4.93 11.36 27.55
C GLY A 176 5.16 11.41 26.05
N GLY A 177 4.54 10.54 25.27
CA GLY A 177 4.50 10.59 23.81
C GLY A 177 3.46 11.55 23.27
N LEU A 178 3.25 11.56 21.94
CA LEU A 178 2.29 12.41 21.27
C LEU A 178 0.94 11.71 21.05
N GLY A 179 0.88 10.38 20.98
CA GLY A 179 -0.33 9.59 20.78
C GLY A 179 -1.07 9.91 19.47
N PHE A 180 -0.32 10.10 18.38
CA PHE A 180 -0.89 10.47 17.09
C PHE A 180 -1.62 9.31 16.44
N SER A 181 -2.64 9.67 15.66
CA SER A 181 -3.35 8.75 14.77
C SER A 181 -2.45 8.29 13.62
N ALA A 182 -2.86 7.20 12.95
CA ALA A 182 -2.15 6.71 11.75
C ALA A 182 -2.15 7.77 10.63
N ILE A 183 -3.23 8.53 10.48
CA ILE A 183 -3.32 9.63 9.51
C ILE A 183 -2.37 10.77 9.90
N GLY A 184 -2.36 11.18 11.16
CA GLY A 184 -1.47 12.23 11.67
C GLY A 184 0.00 11.85 11.46
N HIS A 185 0.39 10.66 11.92
CA HIS A 185 1.72 10.09 11.70
C HIS A 185 2.11 10.06 10.21
N ALA A 186 1.23 9.52 9.36
CA ALA A 186 1.49 9.44 7.92
C ALA A 186 1.71 10.81 7.28
N ARG A 187 0.97 11.85 7.66
CA ARG A 187 1.15 13.20 7.12
C ARG A 187 2.47 13.84 7.56
N VAL A 188 2.87 13.63 8.81
CA VAL A 188 4.18 14.07 9.30
C VAL A 188 5.30 13.47 8.46
N ILE A 189 5.30 12.14 8.28
CA ILE A 189 6.32 11.47 7.47
C ILE A 189 6.28 11.93 6.01
N THR A 190 5.08 12.11 5.43
CA THR A 190 4.94 12.60 4.05
C THR A 190 5.60 13.96 3.85
N ARG A 191 5.38 14.92 4.78
CA ARG A 191 5.98 16.24 4.70
C ARG A 191 7.50 16.19 4.86
N ILE A 192 8.01 15.48 5.86
CA ILE A 192 9.47 15.36 6.05
C ILE A 192 10.11 14.67 4.83
N ALA A 193 9.48 13.62 4.27
CA ALA A 193 10.00 12.91 3.11
C ALA A 193 10.05 13.77 1.84
N SER A 194 9.18 14.75 1.70
CA SER A 194 9.23 15.71 0.59
C SER A 194 10.42 16.67 0.69
N ARG A 195 11.06 16.77 1.88
CA ARG A 195 12.22 17.61 2.14
C ARG A 195 13.52 16.82 2.25
N SER A 196 13.51 15.73 3.02
CA SER A 196 14.68 14.87 3.22
C SER A 196 14.28 13.43 3.52
N VAL A 197 14.72 12.51 2.67
CA VAL A 197 14.53 11.08 2.88
C VAL A 197 15.26 10.61 4.14
N THR A 198 16.46 11.13 4.39
CA THR A 198 17.28 10.81 5.59
C THR A 198 16.54 11.15 6.87
N ALA A 199 15.99 12.34 6.96
CA ALA A 199 15.22 12.78 8.13
C ALA A 199 13.93 11.96 8.28
N ALA A 200 13.23 11.68 7.17
CA ALA A 200 12.03 10.87 7.20
C ALA A 200 12.28 9.44 7.72
N VAL A 201 13.34 8.76 7.24
CA VAL A 201 13.73 7.43 7.72
C VAL A 201 14.13 7.47 9.20
N THR A 202 14.85 8.49 9.62
CA THR A 202 15.27 8.66 11.03
C THR A 202 14.07 8.80 11.96
N VAL A 203 13.03 9.53 11.55
CA VAL A 203 11.82 9.74 12.35
C VAL A 203 10.88 8.53 12.26
N MET A 204 10.69 7.91 11.10
CA MET A 204 9.69 6.86 10.92
C MET A 204 10.03 5.57 11.66
N VAL A 205 11.32 5.20 11.80
CA VAL A 205 11.71 3.90 12.37
C VAL A 205 11.37 3.78 13.85
N PRO A 206 11.63 4.74 14.74
CA PRO A 206 11.17 4.67 16.11
C PRO A 206 9.64 4.54 16.25
N ASN A 207 8.91 5.06 15.27
CA ASN A 207 7.46 5.09 15.24
C ASN A 207 6.78 3.94 14.44
N SER A 208 7.55 2.97 13.93
CA SER A 208 6.99 1.85 13.17
C SER A 208 7.72 0.52 13.36
N LEU A 209 9.04 0.52 13.36
CA LEU A 209 9.88 -0.68 13.47
C LEU A 209 10.75 -0.68 14.73
N GLY A 210 10.57 0.28 15.60
CA GLY A 210 11.21 0.31 16.90
C GLY A 210 10.50 -0.60 17.90
N PRO A 211 11.12 -0.91 19.05
CA PRO A 211 10.46 -1.66 20.12
C PRO A 211 9.33 -0.88 20.80
N GLY A 212 9.12 0.40 20.47
CA GLY A 212 8.10 1.25 21.09
C GLY A 212 6.69 0.69 20.94
N GLU A 213 6.27 0.32 19.73
CA GLU A 213 4.95 -0.27 19.48
C GLU A 213 4.80 -1.63 20.17
N LEU A 214 5.83 -2.49 20.10
CA LEU A 214 5.84 -3.77 20.82
C LEU A 214 5.68 -3.58 22.33
N LEU A 215 6.31 -2.56 22.91
CA LEU A 215 6.18 -2.23 24.33
C LEU A 215 4.79 -1.71 24.66
N VAL A 216 4.20 -0.86 23.81
CA VAL A 216 2.84 -0.36 24.03
C VAL A 216 1.83 -1.51 24.06
N ASP A 217 1.93 -2.45 23.11
CA ASP A 217 0.97 -3.55 22.99
C ASP A 217 1.26 -4.69 23.98
N HIS A 218 2.53 -5.06 24.17
CA HIS A 218 2.91 -6.31 24.83
C HIS A 218 3.85 -6.15 26.03
N GLY A 219 4.40 -4.96 26.30
CA GLY A 219 5.30 -4.72 27.42
C GLY A 219 4.62 -4.89 28.78
N THR A 220 5.38 -5.36 29.80
CA THR A 220 4.90 -5.35 31.17
C THR A 220 4.75 -3.90 31.68
N PRO A 221 3.98 -3.65 32.74
CA PRO A 221 3.88 -2.30 33.32
C PRO A 221 5.25 -1.68 33.63
N GLU A 222 6.18 -2.48 34.16
CA GLU A 222 7.54 -2.07 34.54
C GLU A 222 8.36 -1.71 33.28
N GLN A 223 8.25 -2.50 32.21
CA GLN A 223 8.91 -2.23 30.94
C GLN A 223 8.37 -0.95 30.31
N LYS A 224 7.03 -0.77 30.27
CA LYS A 224 6.40 0.44 29.77
C LYS A 224 6.88 1.69 30.53
N GLN A 225 6.84 1.63 31.86
CA GLN A 225 7.28 2.72 32.72
C GLN A 225 8.78 3.05 32.51
N ARG A 226 9.63 2.02 32.38
CA ARG A 226 11.07 2.19 32.25
C ARG A 226 11.46 2.80 30.89
N TYR A 227 10.84 2.36 29.79
CA TYR A 227 11.35 2.64 28.45
C TYR A 227 10.51 3.65 27.65
N LEU A 228 9.18 3.64 27.75
CA LEU A 228 8.35 4.44 26.82
C LEU A 228 8.59 5.94 26.94
N ALA A 229 8.71 6.46 28.16
CA ALA A 229 8.98 7.89 28.37
C ALA A 229 10.37 8.31 27.84
N ARG A 230 11.37 7.45 27.97
CA ARG A 230 12.72 7.70 27.47
C ARG A 230 12.80 7.63 25.95
N LEU A 231 12.09 6.68 25.34
CA LEU A 231 11.93 6.57 23.89
C LEU A 231 11.23 7.82 23.32
N ALA A 232 10.14 8.25 23.97
CA ALA A 232 9.37 9.42 23.53
C ALA A 232 10.22 10.71 23.53
N ARG A 233 11.10 10.88 24.51
CA ARG A 233 12.02 12.04 24.61
C ARG A 233 13.31 11.86 23.79
N GLY A 234 13.51 10.69 23.15
CA GLY A 234 14.75 10.39 22.41
C GLY A 234 15.99 10.29 23.32
N GLU A 235 15.81 10.05 24.61
CA GLU A 235 16.88 9.66 25.53
C GLU A 235 17.40 8.26 25.18
N GLU A 236 16.47 7.40 24.76
CA GLU A 236 16.76 6.12 24.11
C GLU A 236 16.45 6.21 22.61
N ILE A 237 17.42 5.88 21.79
CA ILE A 237 17.24 5.71 20.35
C ILE A 237 17.11 4.22 20.06
N PRO A 238 15.93 3.77 19.58
CA PRO A 238 15.70 2.35 19.36
C PRO A 238 16.17 1.92 17.97
N CYS A 239 16.58 0.64 17.88
CA CYS A 239 16.59 -0.09 16.61
C CYS A 239 15.97 -1.47 16.78
N PHE A 240 15.56 -2.12 15.68
CA PHE A 240 14.99 -3.46 15.74
C PHE A 240 15.83 -4.47 14.94
N ALA A 241 16.48 -5.37 15.63
CA ALA A 241 17.43 -6.35 15.12
C ALA A 241 16.69 -7.65 14.73
N LEU A 242 16.08 -7.68 13.52
CA LEU A 242 15.38 -8.84 12.99
C LEU A 242 16.22 -9.57 11.93
N THR A 243 16.62 -8.86 10.86
CA THR A 243 17.27 -9.45 9.69
C THR A 243 18.72 -9.87 9.99
N GLY A 244 19.06 -11.09 9.60
CA GLY A 244 20.42 -11.62 9.66
C GLY A 244 20.94 -12.06 8.29
N PRO A 245 22.18 -12.53 8.18
CA PRO A 245 22.74 -13.05 6.94
C PRO A 245 21.91 -14.21 6.35
N GLU A 246 21.40 -15.08 7.20
CA GLU A 246 20.66 -16.29 6.86
C GLU A 246 19.14 -16.09 6.83
N ALA A 247 18.64 -15.04 7.48
CA ALA A 247 17.21 -14.78 7.69
C ALA A 247 16.82 -13.39 7.19
N GLY A 248 16.43 -13.30 5.92
CA GLY A 248 15.87 -12.11 5.28
C GLY A 248 14.36 -12.26 5.08
N SER A 249 13.95 -12.68 3.88
CA SER A 249 12.54 -12.97 3.57
C SER A 249 11.95 -14.07 4.45
N ASP A 250 12.73 -15.08 4.82
CA ASP A 250 12.39 -16.06 5.84
C ASP A 250 12.92 -15.59 7.20
N ALA A 251 12.24 -14.63 7.81
CA ALA A 251 12.65 -14.03 9.07
C ALA A 251 12.55 -15.03 10.25
N ALA A 252 11.70 -16.07 10.13
CA ALA A 252 11.55 -17.09 11.14
C ALA A 252 12.74 -18.06 11.20
N ALA A 253 13.55 -18.16 10.13
CA ALA A 253 14.76 -18.99 10.06
C ALA A 253 15.97 -18.35 10.76
N THR A 254 15.75 -17.40 11.67
CA THR A 254 16.83 -16.71 12.38
C THR A 254 17.76 -17.70 13.08
N GLN A 255 19.09 -17.50 12.89
CA GLN A 255 20.15 -18.22 13.58
C GLN A 255 20.57 -17.54 14.89
N SER A 256 19.97 -16.40 15.21
CA SER A 256 20.18 -15.76 16.51
C SER A 256 19.56 -16.60 17.61
N GLU A 257 20.34 -16.94 18.64
CA GLU A 257 19.87 -17.82 19.71
C GLU A 257 20.15 -17.26 21.10
N GLY A 258 19.31 -17.66 22.04
CA GLY A 258 19.49 -17.47 23.46
C GLY A 258 19.43 -18.80 24.20
N ILE A 259 20.32 -18.98 25.16
CA ILE A 259 20.34 -20.16 26.04
C ILE A 259 20.00 -19.68 27.44
N VAL A 260 18.99 -20.28 28.03
CA VAL A 260 18.64 -20.01 29.44
C VAL A 260 19.73 -20.58 30.32
N GLU A 261 20.27 -19.75 31.20
CA GLU A 261 21.32 -20.14 32.14
C GLU A 261 21.23 -19.36 33.44
N LYS A 262 21.86 -19.90 34.48
CA LYS A 262 22.05 -19.20 35.77
C LYS A 262 23.40 -18.50 35.77
N ARG A 263 23.45 -17.27 36.25
CA ARG A 263 24.69 -16.51 36.42
C ARG A 263 24.70 -15.70 37.71
N ILE A 264 25.87 -15.59 38.32
CA ILE A 264 26.06 -14.67 39.43
C ILE A 264 26.29 -13.26 38.86
N VAL A 265 25.41 -12.33 39.19
CA VAL A 265 25.49 -10.92 38.85
C VAL A 265 25.36 -10.13 40.14
N ASP A 266 26.33 -9.27 40.43
CA ASP A 266 26.39 -8.46 41.67
C ASP A 266 26.23 -9.27 42.94
N GLY A 267 26.74 -10.51 42.97
CA GLY A 267 26.69 -11.41 44.11
C GLY A 267 25.38 -12.21 44.26
N ALA A 268 24.38 -11.99 43.40
CA ALA A 268 23.13 -12.76 43.39
C ALA A 268 23.06 -13.73 42.21
N GLU A 269 22.58 -14.95 42.44
CA GLU A 269 22.27 -15.90 41.36
C GLU A 269 20.97 -15.48 40.70
N ILE A 270 21.04 -15.15 39.38
CA ILE A 270 19.88 -14.83 38.57
C ILE A 270 19.74 -15.79 37.42
N VAL A 271 18.50 -16.15 37.06
CA VAL A 271 18.18 -16.85 35.85
C VAL A 271 18.06 -15.82 34.74
N GLY A 272 18.85 -16.01 33.69
CA GLY A 272 18.88 -15.11 32.55
C GLY A 272 19.08 -15.89 31.25
N MET A 273 19.52 -15.21 30.25
CA MET A 273 19.79 -15.80 28.95
C MET A 273 21.12 -15.29 28.39
N ARG A 274 21.90 -16.19 27.85
CA ARG A 274 23.12 -15.90 27.11
C ARG A 274 22.78 -15.89 25.63
N LEU A 275 22.97 -14.71 25.00
CA LEU A 275 22.55 -14.42 23.63
C LEU A 275 23.75 -14.37 22.69
N ASN A 276 23.56 -14.94 21.50
CA ASN A 276 24.48 -14.80 20.37
C ASN A 276 23.70 -14.46 19.11
N TRP A 277 24.16 -13.44 18.35
CA TRP A 277 23.49 -13.02 17.13
C TRP A 277 24.42 -12.36 16.14
N ARG A 278 24.03 -12.40 14.84
CA ARG A 278 24.58 -11.58 13.76
C ARG A 278 23.38 -10.95 13.03
N LYS A 279 23.29 -9.64 13.07
CA LYS A 279 22.24 -8.89 12.37
C LYS A 279 22.86 -7.90 11.40
N ARG A 280 22.13 -7.57 10.31
CA ARG A 280 22.57 -6.64 9.30
C ARG A 280 21.39 -5.84 8.75
N TYR A 281 21.68 -4.72 8.09
CA TYR A 281 20.69 -3.78 7.54
C TYR A 281 19.79 -3.18 8.61
N ILE A 282 20.29 -2.99 9.81
CA ILE A 282 19.50 -2.50 10.93
C ILE A 282 19.52 -0.98 10.92
N THR A 283 18.37 -0.39 10.62
CA THR A 283 18.21 1.06 10.60
C THR A 283 18.33 1.62 12.02
N LEU A 284 19.01 2.74 12.16
CA LEU A 284 19.42 3.42 13.39
C LEU A 284 20.44 2.64 14.24
N ALA A 285 20.88 1.44 13.86
CA ALA A 285 21.87 0.70 14.62
C ALA A 285 23.11 1.54 15.04
N PRO A 286 23.74 2.30 14.13
CA PRO A 286 24.97 3.04 14.50
C PRO A 286 24.80 4.08 15.61
N VAL A 287 23.60 4.55 15.87
CA VAL A 287 23.26 5.55 16.89
C VAL A 287 22.32 5.04 17.97
N ALA A 288 21.94 3.75 17.89
CA ALA A 288 21.01 3.17 18.84
C ALA A 288 21.61 3.05 20.25
N THR A 289 20.77 3.25 21.24
CA THR A 289 21.06 3.00 22.66
C THR A 289 20.33 1.76 23.17
N LEU A 290 19.24 1.37 22.49
CA LEU A 290 18.39 0.24 22.85
C LEU A 290 18.08 -0.62 21.62
N ILE A 291 18.38 -1.90 21.70
CA ILE A 291 18.09 -2.88 20.65
C ILE A 291 16.84 -3.67 21.02
N GLY A 292 15.83 -3.69 20.15
CA GLY A 292 14.84 -4.75 20.12
C GLY A 292 15.40 -5.93 19.34
N LEU A 293 15.67 -7.05 19.97
CA LEU A 293 16.29 -8.21 19.37
C LEU A 293 15.29 -9.35 19.21
N ALA A 294 15.17 -9.90 17.99
CA ALA A 294 14.46 -11.14 17.72
C ALA A 294 15.44 -12.32 17.64
N PHE A 295 15.17 -13.37 18.42
CA PHE A 295 16.04 -14.55 18.52
C PHE A 295 15.24 -15.79 18.94
N ARG A 296 15.82 -17.00 18.78
CA ARG A 296 15.22 -18.23 19.22
C ARG A 296 15.75 -18.59 20.62
N LEU A 297 14.86 -18.78 21.59
CA LEU A 297 15.22 -19.12 22.97
C LEU A 297 15.18 -20.64 23.18
N LYS A 298 16.21 -21.14 23.85
CA LYS A 298 16.32 -22.57 24.21
C LYS A 298 16.61 -22.71 25.72
N ASP A 299 16.02 -23.71 26.34
CA ASP A 299 16.27 -24.09 27.75
C ASP A 299 16.76 -25.54 27.87
N PRO A 300 18.01 -25.84 27.49
CA PRO A 300 18.55 -27.21 27.59
C PRO A 300 18.69 -27.69 29.02
N HIS A 301 18.72 -26.77 30.00
CA HIS A 301 18.87 -27.07 31.42
C HIS A 301 17.53 -27.18 32.15
N LYS A 302 16.42 -26.99 31.45
CA LYS A 302 15.05 -27.10 32.00
C LYS A 302 14.82 -26.19 33.20
N LEU A 303 15.37 -25.00 33.19
CA LEU A 303 15.24 -24.02 34.25
C LEU A 303 13.86 -23.36 34.30
N LEU A 304 13.14 -23.37 33.17
CA LEU A 304 11.83 -22.77 32.99
C LEU A 304 10.71 -23.82 32.78
N GLY A 305 11.06 -25.10 32.67
CA GLY A 305 10.12 -26.19 32.44
C GLY A 305 10.70 -27.29 31.54
N ASP A 306 9.84 -28.22 31.11
CA ASP A 306 10.31 -29.39 30.35
C ASP A 306 10.60 -29.14 28.86
N THR A 307 10.16 -28.02 28.31
CA THR A 307 10.31 -27.66 26.90
C THR A 307 11.70 -27.09 26.63
N VAL A 308 12.46 -27.71 25.73
CA VAL A 308 13.82 -27.26 25.40
C VAL A 308 13.81 -26.09 24.42
N ASP A 309 13.01 -26.16 23.36
CA ASP A 309 12.87 -25.08 22.36
C ASP A 309 11.66 -24.23 22.71
N LEU A 310 11.92 -23.05 23.23
CA LEU A 310 10.90 -22.13 23.70
C LEU A 310 10.35 -21.21 22.59
N GLY A 311 10.88 -21.31 21.35
CA GLY A 311 10.41 -20.53 20.21
C GLY A 311 11.09 -19.17 20.06
N ILE A 312 10.50 -18.33 19.21
CA ILE A 312 11.01 -16.98 18.91
C ILE A 312 10.56 -16.01 20.02
N CYS A 313 11.52 -15.30 20.58
CA CYS A 313 11.33 -14.23 21.57
C CYS A 313 11.79 -12.89 21.03
N CYS A 314 11.27 -11.80 21.59
CA CYS A 314 11.77 -10.45 21.41
C CYS A 314 12.26 -9.91 22.76
N ALA A 315 13.45 -9.33 22.80
CA ALA A 315 14.01 -8.77 24.03
C ALA A 315 14.58 -7.37 23.82
N LEU A 316 14.65 -6.60 24.89
CA LEU A 316 15.23 -5.27 24.95
C LEU A 316 16.65 -5.36 25.47
N ILE A 317 17.64 -5.03 24.64
CA ILE A 317 19.05 -5.12 24.96
C ILE A 317 19.66 -3.70 24.95
N PRO A 318 20.11 -3.14 26.07
CA PRO A 318 20.89 -1.90 26.06
C PRO A 318 22.18 -2.07 25.21
N CYS A 319 22.48 -1.13 24.34
CA CYS A 319 23.66 -1.24 23.47
C CYS A 319 24.99 -1.28 24.25
N ALA A 320 25.01 -0.74 25.47
CA ALA A 320 26.18 -0.78 26.36
C ALA A 320 26.41 -2.14 27.05
N THR A 321 25.52 -3.15 26.80
CA THR A 321 25.68 -4.48 27.43
C THR A 321 26.96 -5.15 26.91
N PRO A 322 27.80 -5.70 27.81
CA PRO A 322 29.04 -6.39 27.41
C PRO A 322 28.79 -7.49 26.37
N GLY A 323 29.61 -7.50 25.31
CA GLY A 323 29.49 -8.44 24.20
C GLY A 323 28.65 -7.93 23.02
N VAL A 324 28.03 -6.75 23.12
CA VAL A 324 27.37 -6.06 22.00
C VAL A 324 28.41 -5.29 21.20
N ASP A 325 28.48 -5.54 19.89
CA ASP A 325 29.27 -4.79 18.91
C ASP A 325 28.34 -4.08 17.94
N ILE A 326 28.41 -2.74 17.95
CA ILE A 326 27.52 -1.85 17.21
C ILE A 326 28.28 -0.58 16.81
N GLY A 327 27.81 0.15 15.80
CA GLY A 327 28.40 1.43 15.39
C GLY A 327 28.93 1.46 13.96
N GLN A 328 29.18 0.28 13.34
CA GLN A 328 29.50 0.24 11.91
C GLN A 328 28.29 0.62 11.05
N ARG A 329 28.57 1.22 9.89
CA ARG A 329 27.52 1.67 8.96
C ARG A 329 27.57 0.94 7.64
N HIS A 330 26.39 0.66 7.09
CA HIS A 330 26.21 0.40 5.67
C HIS A 330 25.99 1.72 4.92
N ASP A 331 26.19 1.70 3.60
CA ASP A 331 25.90 2.82 2.71
C ASP A 331 24.78 2.45 1.73
N PRO A 332 23.50 2.63 2.12
CA PRO A 332 22.38 2.25 1.29
C PRO A 332 22.18 3.24 0.13
N MET A 333 22.75 2.94 -1.04
CA MET A 333 22.61 3.74 -2.27
C MET A 333 23.05 5.21 -2.13
N GLY A 334 24.00 5.48 -1.25
CA GLY A 334 24.46 6.85 -0.99
C GLY A 334 23.52 7.68 -0.11
N VAL A 335 22.37 7.14 0.31
CA VAL A 335 21.42 7.84 1.20
C VAL A 335 21.93 7.78 2.64
N PRO A 336 22.19 8.90 3.31
CA PRO A 336 22.99 8.93 4.54
C PRO A 336 22.19 8.69 5.83
N PHE A 337 21.11 7.93 5.82
CA PHE A 337 20.48 7.53 7.08
C PHE A 337 21.30 6.46 7.79
N HIS A 338 21.22 6.40 9.09
CA HIS A 338 21.92 5.41 9.89
C HIS A 338 21.39 4.01 9.63
N ASN A 339 22.25 3.10 9.16
CA ASN A 339 21.97 1.69 8.92
C ASN A 339 23.26 0.90 9.11
N GLY A 340 23.20 -0.23 9.81
CA GLY A 340 24.43 -0.97 10.06
C GLY A 340 24.20 -2.39 10.58
N PRO A 341 25.29 -3.17 10.75
CA PRO A 341 25.27 -4.45 11.41
C PRO A 341 25.19 -4.30 12.93
N ILE A 342 24.72 -5.35 13.60
CA ILE A 342 24.80 -5.50 15.05
C ILE A 342 25.21 -6.93 15.34
N LEU A 343 26.28 -7.09 16.14
CA LEU A 343 26.77 -8.39 16.58
C LEU A 343 26.58 -8.53 18.08
N GLY A 344 26.33 -9.72 18.56
CA GLY A 344 26.29 -10.06 19.98
C GLY A 344 27.01 -11.36 20.23
N THR A 345 27.96 -11.36 21.15
CA THR A 345 28.77 -12.52 21.51
C THR A 345 28.70 -12.75 23.03
N ASN A 346 28.08 -13.87 23.44
CA ASN A 346 27.92 -14.22 24.84
C ASN A 346 27.30 -13.11 25.71
N VAL A 347 26.37 -12.34 25.11
CA VAL A 347 25.66 -11.27 25.80
C VAL A 347 24.71 -11.86 26.83
N PHE A 348 24.90 -11.54 28.10
CA PHE A 348 24.01 -12.01 29.17
C PHE A 348 23.04 -10.92 29.58
N VAL A 349 21.75 -11.28 29.63
CA VAL A 349 20.69 -10.41 30.15
C VAL A 349 19.70 -11.23 30.97
N PRO A 350 19.05 -10.64 31.99
CA PRO A 350 17.99 -11.26 32.75
C PRO A 350 16.77 -11.59 31.88
N LEU A 351 15.92 -12.52 32.30
CA LEU A 351 14.71 -12.92 31.57
C LEU A 351 13.67 -11.81 31.44
N ASP A 352 13.66 -10.84 32.35
CA ASP A 352 12.78 -9.67 32.32
C ASP A 352 13.10 -8.71 31.15
N ALA A 353 14.23 -8.90 30.46
CA ALA A 353 14.52 -8.21 29.20
C ALA A 353 13.60 -8.68 28.05
N ILE A 354 12.99 -9.87 28.14
CA ILE A 354 12.01 -10.35 27.16
C ILE A 354 10.78 -9.44 27.21
N ILE A 355 10.33 -8.93 26.07
CA ILE A 355 9.12 -8.10 25.98
C ILE A 355 7.91 -8.92 26.45
N GLY A 356 7.16 -8.40 27.42
CA GLY A 356 6.09 -9.12 28.09
C GLY A 356 6.57 -10.05 29.21
N GLY A 357 7.86 -10.03 29.55
CA GLY A 357 8.43 -10.84 30.62
C GLY A 357 8.25 -12.34 30.40
N ALA A 358 7.96 -13.10 31.45
CA ALA A 358 7.75 -14.55 31.35
C ALA A 358 6.58 -14.94 30.42
N ALA A 359 5.52 -14.14 30.36
CA ALA A 359 4.40 -14.37 29.47
C ALA A 359 4.75 -14.12 27.98
N GLY A 360 5.82 -13.40 27.72
CA GLY A 360 6.31 -13.10 26.37
C GLY A 360 7.19 -14.20 25.77
N ILE A 361 7.63 -15.18 26.58
CA ILE A 361 8.47 -16.27 26.11
C ILE A 361 7.76 -17.09 25.02
N GLY A 362 8.41 -17.25 23.86
CA GLY A 362 7.87 -17.98 22.72
C GLY A 362 6.82 -17.20 21.89
N HIS A 363 6.40 -16.03 22.35
CA HIS A 363 5.37 -15.23 21.66
C HIS A 363 5.93 -14.12 20.76
N GLY A 364 7.25 -13.98 20.63
CA GLY A 364 7.90 -12.93 19.84
C GLY A 364 7.50 -12.93 18.36
N TRP A 365 7.25 -14.10 17.76
CA TRP A 365 6.80 -14.16 16.38
C TRP A 365 5.39 -13.56 16.18
N ARG A 366 4.47 -13.82 17.09
CA ARG A 366 3.13 -13.22 17.07
C ARG A 366 3.21 -11.71 17.23
N MET A 367 3.97 -11.23 18.22
CA MET A 367 4.18 -9.80 18.46
C MET A 367 4.70 -9.08 17.22
N LEU A 368 5.69 -9.68 16.55
CA LEU A 368 6.25 -9.14 15.31
C LEU A 368 5.22 -9.07 14.17
N MET A 369 4.42 -10.12 14.00
CA MET A 369 3.44 -10.14 12.91
C MET A 369 2.34 -9.10 13.11
N GLU A 370 1.92 -8.85 14.32
CA GLU A 370 0.91 -7.85 14.66
C GLU A 370 1.44 -6.43 14.44
N SER A 371 2.63 -6.10 14.97
CA SER A 371 3.22 -4.75 14.85
C SER A 371 3.73 -4.43 13.45
N LEU A 372 4.38 -5.39 12.76
CA LEU A 372 4.82 -5.17 11.38
C LEU A 372 3.65 -4.92 10.40
N ALA A 373 2.45 -5.39 10.71
CA ALA A 373 1.29 -5.12 9.88
C ALA A 373 0.90 -3.63 9.91
N ALA A 374 0.98 -2.98 11.06
CA ALA A 374 0.68 -1.55 11.21
C ALA A 374 1.77 -0.67 10.56
N GLY A 375 3.05 -0.92 10.85
CA GLY A 375 4.18 -0.15 10.30
C GLY A 375 4.21 -0.14 8.77
N ARG A 376 3.97 -1.28 8.12
CA ARG A 376 3.86 -1.39 6.65
C ARG A 376 2.76 -0.53 6.05
N SER A 377 1.71 -0.27 6.81
CA SER A 377 0.56 0.51 6.33
C SER A 377 0.81 2.01 6.34
N ILE A 378 1.75 2.51 7.14
CA ILE A 378 1.92 3.93 7.42
C ILE A 378 3.23 4.49 6.83
N SER A 379 4.37 4.03 7.32
CA SER A 379 5.65 4.72 7.16
C SER A 379 6.20 4.73 5.73
N LEU A 380 6.40 3.56 5.12
CA LEU A 380 6.89 3.49 3.74
C LEU A 380 5.87 4.01 2.72
N PRO A 381 4.56 3.78 2.87
CA PRO A 381 3.56 4.44 2.06
C PRO A 381 3.61 5.97 2.16
N ALA A 382 3.76 6.51 3.36
CA ALA A 382 3.86 7.96 3.59
C ALA A 382 5.10 8.57 2.93
N LEU A 383 6.28 7.93 3.09
CA LEU A 383 7.50 8.33 2.40
C LEU A 383 7.32 8.31 0.89
N SER A 384 6.70 7.25 0.35
CA SER A 384 6.45 7.11 -1.10
C SER A 384 5.55 8.21 -1.63
N ILE A 385 4.56 8.65 -0.84
CA ILE A 385 3.67 9.74 -1.22
C ILE A 385 4.38 11.08 -1.15
N GLY A 386 5.24 11.31 -0.15
CA GLY A 386 6.07 12.51 -0.08
C GLY A 386 6.91 12.69 -1.34
N ALA A 387 7.53 11.61 -1.80
CA ALA A 387 8.28 11.57 -3.05
C ALA A 387 7.39 11.83 -4.29
N ALA A 388 6.21 11.20 -4.35
CA ALA A 388 5.30 11.35 -5.50
C ALA A 388 4.69 12.75 -5.58
N GLN A 389 4.31 13.32 -4.45
CA GLN A 389 3.81 14.69 -4.39
C GLN A 389 4.90 15.72 -4.74
N LEU A 390 6.14 15.51 -4.25
CA LEU A 390 7.29 16.35 -4.62
C LEU A 390 7.55 16.28 -6.13
N ALA A 391 7.57 15.09 -6.72
CA ALA A 391 7.73 14.89 -8.16
C ALA A 391 6.63 15.58 -8.96
N THR A 392 5.36 15.46 -8.53
CA THR A 392 4.22 16.15 -9.16
C THR A 392 4.41 17.66 -9.13
N ARG A 393 4.84 18.19 -7.99
CA ARG A 393 5.06 19.61 -7.78
C ARG A 393 6.14 20.17 -8.69
N ILE A 394 7.31 19.52 -8.66
CA ILE A 394 8.47 19.89 -9.48
C ILE A 394 8.14 19.78 -10.96
N CYS A 395 7.56 18.67 -11.42
CA CYS A 395 7.32 18.47 -12.85
C CYS A 395 6.24 19.40 -13.40
N GLY A 396 5.17 19.68 -12.64
CA GLY A 396 4.16 20.64 -13.04
C GLY A 396 4.71 22.05 -13.20
N ALA A 397 5.59 22.49 -12.28
CA ALA A 397 6.26 23.78 -12.39
C ALA A 397 7.30 23.80 -13.52
N TYR A 398 8.19 22.82 -13.54
CA TYR A 398 9.29 22.75 -14.51
C TYR A 398 8.79 22.64 -15.94
N ALA A 399 7.76 21.83 -16.21
CA ALA A 399 7.21 21.67 -17.54
C ALA A 399 6.49 22.92 -18.07
N THR A 400 6.11 23.85 -17.18
CA THR A 400 5.54 25.15 -17.54
C THR A 400 6.64 26.19 -17.78
N VAL A 401 7.70 26.16 -16.97
CA VAL A 401 8.80 27.15 -16.99
C VAL A 401 9.82 26.86 -18.08
N ARG A 402 10.15 25.58 -18.28
CA ARG A 402 11.13 25.19 -19.30
C ARG A 402 10.55 25.22 -20.70
N GLU A 403 11.20 25.97 -21.56
CA GLU A 403 10.81 26.04 -22.97
C GLU A 403 11.83 25.34 -23.88
N GLN A 404 11.33 24.75 -24.93
CA GLN A 404 12.05 24.28 -26.11
C GLN A 404 11.23 24.53 -27.35
N PHE A 405 11.88 24.89 -28.45
CA PHE A 405 11.18 25.24 -29.70
C PHE A 405 10.16 26.37 -29.49
N ASP A 406 10.49 27.35 -28.68
CA ASP A 406 9.66 28.50 -28.28
C ASP A 406 8.31 28.07 -27.68
N THR A 407 8.30 26.96 -26.94
CA THR A 407 7.11 26.39 -26.35
C THR A 407 7.44 25.74 -25.00
N PRO A 408 6.64 25.96 -23.94
CA PRO A 408 6.76 25.21 -22.69
C PRO A 408 6.71 23.71 -22.95
N ILE A 409 7.65 22.94 -22.35
CA ILE A 409 7.77 21.51 -22.67
C ILE A 409 6.53 20.71 -22.28
N GLY A 410 5.77 21.17 -21.29
CA GLY A 410 4.51 20.53 -20.87
C GLY A 410 3.42 20.53 -21.95
N ARG A 411 3.61 21.26 -23.06
CA ARG A 411 2.70 21.27 -24.20
C ARG A 411 3.00 20.21 -25.25
N PHE A 412 4.07 19.45 -25.09
CA PHE A 412 4.39 18.33 -25.97
C PHE A 412 3.70 17.06 -25.47
N GLU A 413 3.01 16.34 -26.37
CA GLU A 413 2.30 15.08 -26.04
C GLU A 413 3.24 14.06 -25.37
N GLY A 414 4.51 14.01 -25.76
CA GLY A 414 5.52 13.15 -25.16
C GLY A 414 5.85 13.49 -23.70
N ILE A 415 5.55 14.72 -23.24
CA ILE A 415 5.67 15.16 -21.86
C ILE A 415 4.33 15.07 -21.13
N GLU A 416 3.20 15.30 -21.82
CA GLU A 416 1.85 15.14 -21.23
C GLU A 416 1.65 13.70 -20.71
N GLU A 417 2.16 12.69 -21.41
CA GLU A 417 2.02 11.27 -21.01
C GLU A 417 2.64 10.96 -19.62
N PRO A 418 3.94 11.21 -19.36
CA PRO A 418 4.51 11.01 -18.04
C PRO A 418 3.94 11.96 -16.98
N LEU A 419 3.54 13.20 -17.32
CA LEU A 419 2.85 14.09 -16.39
C LEU A 419 1.52 13.51 -15.91
N ALA A 420 0.73 12.93 -16.82
CA ALA A 420 -0.52 12.27 -16.47
C ALA A 420 -0.30 11.04 -15.57
N ARG A 421 0.77 10.24 -15.85
CA ARG A 421 1.14 9.12 -14.96
C ARG A 421 1.55 9.60 -13.58
N ILE A 422 2.38 10.61 -13.48
CA ILE A 422 2.80 11.21 -12.21
C ILE A 422 1.58 11.67 -11.40
N ALA A 423 0.72 12.47 -11.99
CA ALA A 423 -0.45 13.03 -11.30
C ALA A 423 -1.48 11.97 -10.91
N GLY A 424 -1.85 11.10 -11.84
CA GLY A 424 -2.82 10.02 -11.61
C GLY A 424 -2.34 9.02 -10.57
N MET A 425 -1.05 8.64 -10.61
CA MET A 425 -0.46 7.77 -9.60
C MET A 425 -0.38 8.46 -8.23
N THR A 426 -0.02 9.73 -8.17
CA THR A 426 0.01 10.49 -6.92
C THR A 426 -1.37 10.56 -6.27
N TYR A 427 -2.42 10.79 -7.07
CA TYR A 427 -3.81 10.75 -6.61
C TYR A 427 -4.18 9.37 -6.05
N LEU A 428 -3.88 8.30 -6.79
CA LEU A 428 -4.16 6.92 -6.42
C LEU A 428 -3.44 6.50 -5.13
N MET A 429 -2.15 6.81 -5.03
CA MET A 429 -1.32 6.50 -3.86
C MET A 429 -1.81 7.23 -2.61
N THR A 430 -2.12 8.52 -2.73
CA THR A 430 -2.65 9.33 -1.62
C THR A 430 -4.00 8.81 -1.15
N ALA A 431 -4.91 8.46 -2.08
CA ALA A 431 -6.20 7.87 -1.76
C ALA A 431 -6.05 6.55 -0.98
N THR A 432 -5.14 5.70 -1.46
CA THR A 432 -4.91 4.37 -0.87
C THR A 432 -4.36 4.46 0.55
N ARG A 433 -3.33 5.32 0.80
CA ARG A 433 -2.82 5.59 2.15
C ARG A 433 -3.92 6.10 3.07
N THR A 434 -4.66 7.10 2.61
CA THR A 434 -5.67 7.77 3.43
C THR A 434 -6.75 6.79 3.87
N LEU A 435 -7.25 5.94 2.97
CA LEU A 435 -8.22 4.91 3.30
C LEU A 435 -7.66 3.88 4.28
N THR A 436 -6.41 3.45 4.08
CA THR A 436 -5.76 2.45 4.93
C THR A 436 -5.47 2.99 6.33
N CYS A 437 -4.93 4.21 6.43
CA CYS A 437 -4.71 4.86 7.73
C CYS A 437 -6.04 5.09 8.47
N GLY A 438 -7.12 5.48 7.74
CA GLY A 438 -8.45 5.61 8.33
C GLY A 438 -8.97 4.29 8.91
N ALA A 439 -8.69 3.14 8.26
CA ALA A 439 -9.03 1.83 8.80
C ALA A 439 -8.24 1.50 10.09
N LEU A 440 -6.94 1.83 10.12
CA LEU A 440 -6.12 1.68 11.33
C LEU A 440 -6.65 2.53 12.49
N ASP A 441 -7.02 3.79 12.22
CA ASP A 441 -7.58 4.71 13.21
C ASP A 441 -8.98 4.28 13.69
N ALA A 442 -9.67 3.42 12.91
CA ALA A 442 -10.90 2.76 13.31
C ALA A 442 -10.66 1.45 14.11
N GLY A 443 -9.41 1.10 14.40
CA GLY A 443 -9.04 -0.10 15.17
C GLY A 443 -8.80 -1.37 14.34
N GLU A 444 -8.85 -1.28 13.01
CA GLU A 444 -8.53 -2.41 12.15
C GLU A 444 -7.01 -2.63 12.07
N LYS A 445 -6.59 -3.89 11.98
CA LYS A 445 -5.17 -4.27 11.76
C LYS A 445 -5.06 -5.12 10.48
N PRO A 446 -5.35 -4.56 9.27
CA PRO A 446 -5.52 -5.32 8.04
C PRO A 446 -4.17 -5.69 7.41
N ALA A 447 -3.61 -6.83 7.80
CA ALA A 447 -2.27 -7.26 7.36
C ALA A 447 -2.12 -7.42 5.84
N VAL A 448 -3.18 -7.87 5.15
CA VAL A 448 -3.18 -8.02 3.68
C VAL A 448 -3.20 -6.66 3.00
N LEU A 449 -4.08 -5.75 3.44
CA LEU A 449 -4.16 -4.39 2.89
C LEU A 449 -2.88 -3.60 3.18
N GLY A 450 -2.31 -3.70 4.39
CA GLY A 450 -1.01 -3.09 4.70
C GLY A 450 0.10 -3.56 3.78
N SER A 451 0.10 -4.85 3.44
CA SER A 451 1.04 -5.41 2.47
C SER A 451 0.80 -4.91 1.03
N ILE A 452 -0.46 -4.76 0.61
CA ILE A 452 -0.81 -4.13 -0.68
C ILE A 452 -0.28 -2.70 -0.71
N VAL A 453 -0.59 -1.91 0.29
CA VAL A 453 -0.24 -0.49 0.34
C VAL A 453 1.28 -0.32 0.29
N LYS A 454 2.02 -1.06 1.12
CA LYS A 454 3.49 -1.04 1.07
C LYS A 454 4.03 -1.38 -0.31
N ALA A 455 3.62 -2.51 -0.89
CA ALA A 455 4.19 -3.00 -2.13
C ALA A 455 3.86 -2.09 -3.32
N TYR A 456 2.61 -1.68 -3.47
CA TYR A 456 2.17 -0.92 -4.64
C TYR A 456 2.52 0.56 -4.56
N LEU A 457 2.58 1.15 -3.36
CA LEU A 457 2.97 2.55 -3.23
C LEU A 457 4.49 2.73 -3.37
N THR A 458 5.31 1.80 -2.87
CA THR A 458 6.77 1.87 -3.11
C THR A 458 7.14 1.63 -4.58
N GLU A 459 6.43 0.75 -5.29
CA GLU A 459 6.59 0.63 -6.75
C GLU A 459 6.05 1.86 -7.49
N GLY A 460 4.94 2.42 -7.03
CA GLY A 460 4.40 3.67 -7.54
C GLY A 460 5.39 4.82 -7.42
N MET A 461 6.06 4.95 -6.26
CA MET A 461 7.15 5.91 -6.06
C MET A 461 8.26 5.74 -7.10
N ARG A 462 8.74 4.51 -7.33
CA ARG A 462 9.77 4.24 -8.33
C ARG A 462 9.37 4.74 -9.71
N HIS A 463 8.16 4.44 -10.14
CA HIS A 463 7.67 4.88 -11.45
C HIS A 463 7.50 6.40 -11.54
N VAL A 464 6.85 7.00 -10.56
CA VAL A 464 6.61 8.45 -10.53
C VAL A 464 7.91 9.25 -10.51
N VAL A 465 8.88 8.84 -9.68
CA VAL A 465 10.16 9.55 -9.61
C VAL A 465 10.99 9.33 -10.88
N SER A 466 10.91 8.14 -11.50
CA SER A 466 11.60 7.90 -12.78
C SER A 466 10.99 8.73 -13.92
N ASP A 467 9.67 8.82 -14.02
CA ASP A 467 9.00 9.72 -14.98
C ASP A 467 9.40 11.19 -14.73
N ALA A 468 9.54 11.59 -13.46
CA ALA A 468 9.97 12.94 -13.10
C ALA A 468 11.44 13.22 -13.50
N MET A 469 12.32 12.23 -13.35
CA MET A 469 13.69 12.31 -13.85
C MET A 469 13.71 12.51 -15.36
N ASP A 470 12.89 11.76 -16.10
CA ASP A 470 12.82 11.84 -17.56
C ASP A 470 12.31 13.22 -18.03
N ILE A 471 11.29 13.78 -17.37
CA ILE A 471 10.79 15.13 -17.70
C ILE A 471 11.86 16.19 -17.47
N ARG A 472 12.62 16.11 -16.38
CA ARG A 472 13.71 17.06 -16.10
C ARG A 472 14.98 16.77 -16.89
N ALA A 473 15.10 15.60 -17.49
CA ALA A 473 16.22 15.18 -18.38
C ALA A 473 17.61 15.45 -17.74
N GLY A 474 18.50 16.18 -18.43
CA GLY A 474 19.84 16.48 -17.94
C GLY A 474 19.90 17.11 -16.54
N ALA A 475 18.95 17.96 -16.19
CA ALA A 475 18.88 18.59 -14.88
C ALA A 475 18.57 17.60 -13.75
N ALA A 476 17.95 16.47 -14.06
CA ALA A 476 17.63 15.46 -13.05
C ALA A 476 18.81 14.55 -12.69
N ILE A 477 19.77 14.38 -13.60
CA ILE A 477 20.92 13.49 -13.39
C ILE A 477 22.15 14.20 -12.82
N GLN A 478 22.17 15.53 -12.83
CA GLN A 478 23.22 16.31 -12.18
C GLN A 478 22.89 16.47 -10.70
N ARG A 479 23.71 15.90 -9.82
CA ARG A 479 23.56 16.06 -8.36
C ARG A 479 24.00 17.46 -7.95
N GLY A 480 23.30 18.03 -6.98
CA GLY A 480 23.58 19.33 -6.43
C GLY A 480 22.39 19.95 -5.71
N PRO A 481 22.49 21.11 -5.11
CA PRO A 481 21.42 21.81 -4.40
C PRO A 481 20.15 22.05 -5.26
N ARG A 482 20.32 22.21 -6.59
CA ARG A 482 19.22 22.45 -7.53
C ARG A 482 18.40 21.20 -7.83
N ASN A 483 18.91 20.01 -7.48
CA ASN A 483 18.28 18.75 -7.84
C ASN A 483 17.69 18.00 -6.63
N SER A 484 16.45 18.26 -6.31
CA SER A 484 15.73 17.59 -5.21
C SER A 484 15.24 16.16 -5.54
N LEU A 485 15.39 15.66 -6.79
CA LEU A 485 14.89 14.35 -7.20
C LEU A 485 15.95 13.25 -7.14
N ALA A 486 17.23 13.54 -7.33
CA ALA A 486 18.29 12.53 -7.42
C ALA A 486 18.35 11.59 -6.22
N HIS A 487 18.22 12.12 -5.02
CA HIS A 487 18.23 11.32 -3.78
C HIS A 487 16.97 10.50 -3.59
N VAL A 488 15.82 11.08 -3.89
CA VAL A 488 14.53 10.39 -3.82
C VAL A 488 14.53 9.20 -4.77
N TRP A 489 15.12 9.39 -5.96
CA TRP A 489 15.30 8.31 -6.94
C TRP A 489 16.27 7.22 -6.42
N ALA A 490 17.40 7.60 -5.86
CA ALA A 490 18.36 6.68 -5.27
C ALA A 490 17.76 5.89 -4.09
N ALA A 491 16.87 6.51 -3.31
CA ALA A 491 16.21 5.88 -2.17
C ALA A 491 15.08 4.90 -2.55
N ALA A 492 14.50 5.00 -3.74
CA ALA A 492 13.34 4.19 -4.13
C ALA A 492 13.56 2.67 -3.98
N PRO A 493 14.71 2.07 -4.38
CA PRO A 493 14.98 0.63 -4.19
C PRO A 493 15.00 0.20 -2.72
N ILE A 494 15.32 1.10 -1.79
CA ILE A 494 15.36 0.82 -0.35
C ILE A 494 13.94 0.49 0.13
N GLY A 495 12.97 1.36 -0.16
CA GLY A 495 11.57 1.16 0.20
C GLY A 495 10.97 -0.12 -0.38
N ILE A 496 11.40 -0.53 -1.57
CA ILE A 496 10.97 -1.79 -2.22
C ILE A 496 11.51 -3.01 -1.49
N THR A 497 12.69 -2.90 -0.90
CA THR A 497 13.41 -4.02 -0.29
C THR A 497 13.05 -4.24 1.18
N VAL A 498 12.95 -3.16 1.97
CA VAL A 498 12.73 -3.25 3.42
C VAL A 498 11.27 -3.60 3.78
N GLU A 499 11.02 -4.01 5.01
CA GLU A 499 9.71 -4.43 5.55
C GLU A 499 9.03 -5.55 4.74
N GLY A 500 9.83 -6.45 4.21
CA GLY A 500 9.41 -7.50 3.28
C GLY A 500 9.56 -7.03 1.84
N ALA A 501 10.51 -7.66 1.12
CA ALA A 501 10.73 -7.35 -0.29
C ALA A 501 9.45 -7.49 -1.10
N ASN A 502 9.20 -6.56 -2.03
CA ASN A 502 7.94 -6.52 -2.79
C ASN A 502 7.67 -7.82 -3.56
N ILE A 503 8.71 -8.53 -4.03
CA ILE A 503 8.58 -9.83 -4.70
C ILE A 503 7.91 -10.84 -3.77
N LEU A 504 8.39 -10.96 -2.52
CA LEU A 504 7.81 -11.83 -1.50
C LEU A 504 6.41 -11.35 -1.09
N THR A 505 6.29 -10.06 -0.81
CA THR A 505 5.04 -9.46 -0.34
C THR A 505 3.91 -9.71 -1.34
N ARG A 506 4.17 -9.50 -2.63
CA ARG A 506 3.20 -9.69 -3.70
C ARG A 506 2.73 -11.14 -3.80
N SER A 507 3.64 -12.12 -3.81
CA SER A 507 3.29 -13.51 -4.08
C SER A 507 2.84 -14.28 -2.84
N MET A 508 3.50 -14.09 -1.69
CA MET A 508 3.28 -14.91 -0.50
C MET A 508 2.40 -14.24 0.56
N ILE A 509 2.56 -12.93 0.79
CA ILE A 509 1.82 -12.27 1.86
C ILE A 509 0.42 -11.87 1.36
N ILE A 510 0.34 -11.07 0.29
CA ILE A 510 -0.94 -10.53 -0.20
C ILE A 510 -1.89 -11.65 -0.60
N TYR A 511 -1.43 -12.62 -1.38
CA TYR A 511 -2.31 -13.70 -1.81
C TYR A 511 -2.06 -15.02 -1.08
N GLY A 512 -0.83 -15.44 -0.88
CA GLY A 512 -0.55 -16.72 -0.23
C GLY A 512 -1.17 -16.84 1.17
N GLN A 513 -1.11 -15.77 1.97
CA GLN A 513 -1.81 -15.67 3.26
C GLN A 513 -3.22 -15.10 3.09
N GLY A 514 -3.40 -14.10 2.22
CA GLY A 514 -4.67 -13.41 2.00
C GLY A 514 -5.76 -14.33 1.50
N ALA A 515 -5.46 -15.29 0.62
CA ALA A 515 -6.44 -16.26 0.13
C ALA A 515 -7.10 -17.07 1.25
N ILE A 516 -6.37 -17.42 2.30
CA ILE A 516 -6.91 -18.13 3.46
C ILE A 516 -7.68 -17.19 4.38
N ARG A 517 -7.14 -16.00 4.63
CA ARG A 517 -7.70 -15.03 5.60
C ARG A 517 -8.95 -14.33 5.10
N CYS A 518 -8.88 -13.81 3.86
CA CYS A 518 -9.92 -12.95 3.30
C CYS A 518 -11.07 -13.76 2.67
N HIS A 519 -10.84 -15.03 2.36
CA HIS A 519 -11.88 -15.87 1.83
C HIS A 519 -12.98 -16.16 2.90
N PRO A 520 -14.28 -16.00 2.58
CA PRO A 520 -15.35 -16.11 3.56
C PRO A 520 -15.43 -17.45 4.30
N PHE A 521 -14.90 -18.54 3.72
CA PHE A 521 -15.09 -19.90 4.22
C PHE A 521 -13.81 -20.70 4.47
N VAL A 522 -12.72 -20.49 3.72
CA VAL A 522 -11.51 -21.34 3.76
C VAL A 522 -10.92 -21.46 5.17
N GLN A 523 -10.80 -20.37 5.90
CA GLN A 523 -10.30 -20.40 7.27
C GLN A 523 -11.23 -21.17 8.21
N LYS A 524 -12.56 -21.03 8.02
CA LYS A 524 -13.57 -21.77 8.80
C LYS A 524 -13.51 -23.26 8.53
N GLU A 525 -13.27 -23.66 7.28
CA GLU A 525 -13.07 -25.05 6.88
C GLU A 525 -11.84 -25.66 7.55
N ILE A 526 -10.71 -24.92 7.53
CA ILE A 526 -9.45 -25.33 8.18
C ILE A 526 -9.65 -25.51 9.69
N HIS A 527 -10.27 -24.55 10.36
CA HIS A 527 -10.52 -24.61 11.81
C HIS A 527 -11.47 -25.74 12.18
N ALA A 528 -12.55 -25.94 11.40
CA ALA A 528 -13.50 -27.00 11.65
C ALA A 528 -12.86 -28.40 11.50
N ILE A 529 -11.99 -28.57 10.50
CA ILE A 529 -11.23 -29.80 10.32
C ILE A 529 -10.26 -30.03 11.47
N ALA A 530 -9.51 -29.01 11.87
CA ALA A 530 -8.54 -29.09 12.97
C ALA A 530 -9.23 -29.43 14.32
N ALA A 531 -10.42 -28.87 14.55
CA ALA A 531 -11.23 -29.12 15.73
C ALA A 531 -12.11 -30.40 15.64
N ASN A 532 -12.07 -31.12 14.53
CA ASN A 532 -12.98 -32.22 14.21
C ASN A 532 -14.48 -31.86 14.37
N ASP A 533 -14.82 -30.59 14.07
CA ASP A 533 -16.18 -30.06 14.11
C ASP A 533 -16.91 -30.30 12.79
N LEU A 534 -17.62 -31.44 12.69
CA LEU A 534 -18.40 -31.77 11.51
C LEU A 534 -19.53 -30.75 11.22
N ALA A 535 -20.10 -30.14 12.25
CA ALA A 535 -21.17 -29.17 12.07
C ALA A 535 -20.66 -27.82 11.54
N GLY A 536 -19.52 -27.38 12.02
CA GLY A 536 -18.82 -26.22 11.50
C GLY A 536 -18.35 -26.41 10.07
N PHE A 537 -17.76 -27.59 9.79
CA PHE A 537 -17.34 -27.97 8.44
C PHE A 537 -18.51 -27.99 7.45
N ASP A 538 -19.63 -28.62 7.81
CA ASP A 538 -20.85 -28.69 7.00
C ASP A 538 -21.34 -27.27 6.59
N ARG A 539 -21.43 -26.36 7.57
CA ARG A 539 -21.83 -24.97 7.28
C ARG A 539 -20.84 -24.27 6.35
N ALA A 540 -19.55 -24.45 6.58
CA ALA A 540 -18.51 -23.79 5.81
C ALA A 540 -18.46 -24.29 4.36
N ILE A 541 -18.37 -25.61 4.14
CA ILE A 541 -18.22 -26.19 2.80
C ILE A 541 -19.46 -25.95 1.90
N PHE A 542 -20.66 -26.09 2.43
CA PHE A 542 -21.87 -25.82 1.64
C PHE A 542 -22.11 -24.31 1.45
N GLY A 543 -21.69 -23.46 2.38
CA GLY A 543 -21.60 -22.02 2.18
C GLY A 543 -20.62 -21.67 1.06
N HIS A 544 -19.46 -22.30 1.03
CA HIS A 544 -18.45 -22.11 -0.01
C HIS A 544 -18.93 -22.54 -1.40
N LEU A 545 -19.53 -23.73 -1.51
CA LEU A 545 -20.13 -24.20 -2.76
C LEU A 545 -21.23 -23.26 -3.26
N ASN A 546 -22.09 -22.77 -2.36
CA ASN A 546 -23.09 -21.77 -2.70
C ASN A 546 -22.46 -20.45 -3.18
N LEU A 547 -21.42 -19.99 -2.50
CA LEU A 547 -20.65 -18.81 -2.91
C LEU A 547 -20.13 -18.99 -4.34
N PHE A 548 -19.40 -20.06 -4.60
CA PHE A 548 -18.82 -20.34 -5.91
C PHE A 548 -19.87 -20.35 -7.02
N ALA A 549 -20.95 -21.14 -6.85
CA ALA A 549 -22.01 -21.27 -7.85
C ALA A 549 -22.71 -19.93 -8.14
N THR A 550 -23.04 -19.18 -7.09
CA THR A 550 -23.73 -17.89 -7.24
C THR A 550 -22.82 -16.80 -7.82
N ARG A 551 -21.53 -16.81 -7.48
CA ARG A 551 -20.56 -15.88 -8.08
C ARG A 551 -20.28 -16.20 -9.55
N ALA A 552 -20.28 -17.46 -9.94
CA ALA A 552 -20.17 -17.85 -11.34
C ALA A 552 -21.32 -17.26 -12.18
N VAL A 553 -22.57 -17.43 -11.73
CA VAL A 553 -23.73 -16.82 -12.39
C VAL A 553 -23.63 -15.30 -12.40
N ARG A 554 -23.26 -14.69 -11.29
CA ARG A 554 -23.12 -13.24 -11.18
C ARG A 554 -22.04 -12.70 -12.11
N ALA A 555 -20.86 -13.33 -12.16
CA ALA A 555 -19.76 -12.91 -13.03
C ALA A 555 -20.17 -12.97 -14.50
N LEU A 556 -20.84 -14.03 -14.92
CA LEU A 556 -21.34 -14.20 -16.29
C LEU A 556 -22.36 -13.12 -16.66
N LEU A 557 -23.39 -12.93 -15.83
CA LEU A 557 -24.46 -11.95 -16.12
C LEU A 557 -23.92 -10.51 -16.11
N LEU A 558 -23.00 -10.17 -15.20
CA LEU A 558 -22.33 -8.88 -15.20
C LEU A 558 -21.44 -8.71 -16.42
N ALA A 559 -20.74 -9.77 -16.87
CA ALA A 559 -19.92 -9.71 -18.07
C ALA A 559 -20.76 -9.50 -19.33
N LEU A 560 -21.86 -10.24 -19.49
CA LEU A 560 -22.79 -10.12 -20.64
C LEU A 560 -23.50 -8.76 -20.67
N SER A 561 -23.91 -8.23 -19.51
CA SER A 561 -24.58 -6.92 -19.43
C SER A 561 -23.61 -5.72 -19.48
N GLY A 562 -22.31 -5.95 -19.67
CA GLY A 562 -21.29 -4.91 -19.55
C GLY A 562 -21.30 -4.25 -18.18
N SER A 563 -21.52 -5.04 -17.11
CA SER A 563 -21.60 -4.66 -15.70
C SER A 563 -22.87 -3.88 -15.28
N ARG A 564 -23.81 -3.58 -16.20
CA ARG A 564 -24.97 -2.73 -15.92
C ARG A 564 -25.95 -3.31 -14.90
N LEU A 565 -25.99 -4.64 -14.73
CA LEU A 565 -26.83 -5.30 -13.73
C LEU A 565 -26.28 -5.19 -12.29
N ALA A 566 -25.08 -4.65 -12.09
CA ALA A 566 -24.56 -4.45 -10.75
C ALA A 566 -25.35 -3.33 -10.03
N GLY A 567 -25.99 -3.69 -8.91
CA GLY A 567 -26.58 -2.72 -7.98
C GLY A 567 -25.46 -2.01 -7.22
N VAL A 568 -25.28 -0.75 -7.49
CA VAL A 568 -24.22 0.09 -6.89
C VAL A 568 -24.79 1.47 -6.55
N PRO A 569 -24.16 2.22 -5.65
CA PRO A 569 -24.53 3.60 -5.39
C PRO A 569 -24.50 4.45 -6.68
N ARG A 570 -25.43 5.37 -6.80
CA ARG A 570 -25.43 6.34 -7.88
C ARG A 570 -24.54 7.50 -7.47
N THR A 571 -23.43 7.64 -8.16
CA THR A 571 -22.42 8.67 -7.92
C THR A 571 -22.14 9.42 -9.22
N GLU A 572 -22.03 10.73 -9.15
CA GLU A 572 -21.79 11.56 -10.32
C GLU A 572 -20.43 11.21 -10.97
N GLY A 573 -20.45 10.93 -12.28
CA GLY A 573 -19.27 10.64 -13.08
C GLY A 573 -18.57 9.30 -12.82
N THR A 574 -18.89 8.58 -11.72
CA THR A 574 -18.15 7.39 -11.28
C THR A 574 -18.99 6.11 -11.11
N THR A 575 -20.31 6.16 -11.22
CA THR A 575 -21.22 4.99 -11.08
C THR A 575 -20.75 3.78 -11.91
N ARG A 576 -20.30 3.99 -13.14
CA ARG A 576 -19.83 2.92 -14.04
C ARG A 576 -18.62 2.19 -13.51
N TYR A 577 -17.73 2.86 -12.81
CA TYR A 577 -16.54 2.25 -12.21
C TYR A 577 -16.91 1.29 -11.07
N PHE A 578 -17.84 1.66 -10.21
CA PHE A 578 -18.38 0.74 -9.19
C PHE A 578 -19.01 -0.50 -9.81
N GLN A 579 -19.71 -0.34 -10.93
CA GLN A 579 -20.30 -1.47 -11.66
C GLN A 579 -19.21 -2.41 -12.22
N HIS A 580 -18.16 -1.86 -12.81
CA HIS A 580 -17.02 -2.65 -13.31
C HIS A 580 -16.28 -3.36 -12.19
N LEU A 581 -16.00 -2.68 -11.09
CA LEU A 581 -15.36 -3.29 -9.92
C LEU A 581 -16.21 -4.41 -9.31
N SER A 582 -17.54 -4.26 -9.25
CA SER A 582 -18.44 -5.35 -8.82
C SER A 582 -18.35 -6.58 -9.72
N ARG A 583 -18.26 -6.39 -11.05
CA ARG A 583 -18.01 -7.48 -12.00
C ARG A 583 -16.68 -8.16 -11.73
N PHE A 584 -15.60 -7.38 -11.59
CA PHE A 584 -14.27 -7.93 -11.41
C PHE A 584 -14.06 -8.55 -10.04
N SER A 585 -14.72 -8.06 -8.99
CA SER A 585 -14.74 -8.72 -7.68
C SER A 585 -15.39 -10.11 -7.78
N ALA A 586 -16.52 -10.25 -8.46
CA ALA A 586 -17.13 -11.55 -8.70
C ALA A 586 -16.24 -12.48 -9.53
N ALA A 587 -15.59 -11.95 -10.58
CA ALA A 587 -14.63 -12.69 -11.38
C ALA A 587 -13.40 -13.13 -10.57
N PHE A 588 -12.85 -12.26 -9.76
CA PHE A 588 -11.71 -12.56 -8.89
C PHE A 588 -12.05 -13.65 -7.88
N SER A 589 -13.24 -13.59 -7.24
CA SER A 589 -13.71 -14.62 -6.30
C SER A 589 -13.67 -16.01 -6.92
N ILE A 590 -14.30 -16.22 -8.08
CA ILE A 590 -14.31 -17.54 -8.74
C ILE A 590 -12.98 -17.98 -9.31
N VAL A 591 -12.15 -17.06 -9.82
CA VAL A 591 -10.79 -17.38 -10.30
C VAL A 591 -9.92 -17.81 -9.13
N SER A 592 -10.02 -17.13 -7.99
CA SER A 592 -9.31 -17.45 -6.75
C SER A 592 -9.71 -18.84 -6.24
N ASP A 593 -11.00 -19.14 -6.11
CA ASP A 593 -11.50 -20.44 -5.67
C ASP A 593 -11.07 -21.55 -6.62
N THR A 594 -11.15 -21.31 -7.92
CA THR A 594 -10.71 -22.28 -8.92
C THR A 594 -9.20 -22.53 -8.85
N ALA A 595 -8.40 -21.49 -8.64
CA ALA A 595 -6.95 -21.65 -8.47
C ALA A 595 -6.63 -22.46 -7.21
N MET A 596 -7.28 -22.18 -6.09
CA MET A 596 -7.13 -22.93 -4.85
C MET A 596 -7.60 -24.38 -5.01
N GLY A 597 -8.75 -24.61 -5.61
CA GLY A 597 -9.32 -25.96 -5.80
C GLY A 597 -8.52 -26.83 -6.77
N THR A 598 -7.96 -26.24 -7.84
CA THR A 598 -7.21 -27.01 -8.86
C THR A 598 -5.73 -27.21 -8.49
N LEU A 599 -5.13 -26.30 -7.73
CA LEU A 599 -3.70 -26.33 -7.40
C LEU A 599 -3.43 -26.76 -5.96
N GLY A 600 -4.39 -26.59 -5.05
CA GLY A 600 -4.24 -26.91 -3.64
C GLY A 600 -2.96 -26.35 -3.06
N GLY A 601 -2.23 -27.15 -2.27
CA GLY A 601 -0.96 -26.73 -1.66
C GLY A 601 0.16 -26.39 -2.65
N SER A 602 0.06 -26.79 -3.94
CA SER A 602 1.04 -26.41 -4.96
C SER A 602 0.96 -24.95 -5.36
N LEU A 603 -0.15 -24.24 -5.07
CA LEU A 603 -0.32 -22.83 -5.35
C LEU A 603 0.75 -21.97 -4.66
N LYS A 604 1.18 -22.34 -3.45
CA LYS A 604 2.28 -21.67 -2.72
C LYS A 604 3.59 -21.63 -3.51
N ARG A 605 3.85 -22.64 -4.34
CA ARG A 605 5.07 -22.74 -5.16
C ARG A 605 4.90 -22.14 -6.55
N ARG A 606 3.69 -21.72 -6.91
CA ARG A 606 3.39 -21.09 -8.20
C ARG A 606 3.27 -19.59 -8.06
N GLU A 607 4.36 -18.97 -7.61
CA GLU A 607 4.41 -17.56 -7.24
C GLU A 607 4.02 -16.60 -8.35
N LYS A 608 4.21 -16.97 -9.63
CA LYS A 608 3.72 -16.17 -10.76
C LYS A 608 2.19 -16.10 -10.81
N LEU A 609 1.49 -17.18 -10.42
CA LEU A 609 0.02 -17.19 -10.36
C LEU A 609 -0.48 -16.49 -9.12
N SER A 610 0.09 -16.79 -7.94
CA SER A 610 -0.28 -16.10 -6.71
C SER A 610 0.02 -14.61 -6.78
N GLY A 611 1.11 -14.20 -7.44
CA GLY A 611 1.42 -12.79 -7.69
C GLY A 611 0.38 -12.10 -8.58
N ARG A 612 -0.13 -12.73 -9.64
CA ARG A 612 -1.21 -12.16 -10.45
C ARG A 612 -2.54 -12.10 -9.69
N LEU A 613 -2.81 -13.08 -8.83
CA LEU A 613 -3.98 -13.03 -7.95
C LEU A 613 -3.85 -11.89 -6.92
N ALA A 614 -2.64 -11.65 -6.42
CA ALA A 614 -2.35 -10.49 -5.58
C ALA A 614 -2.56 -9.17 -6.33
N ASP A 615 -2.10 -9.07 -7.58
CA ASP A 615 -2.33 -7.89 -8.43
C ASP A 615 -3.83 -7.63 -8.61
N ALA A 616 -4.62 -8.67 -8.88
CA ALA A 616 -6.06 -8.53 -9.04
C ALA A 616 -6.73 -7.97 -7.78
N LEU A 617 -6.39 -8.49 -6.60
CA LEU A 617 -6.91 -7.99 -5.32
C LEU A 617 -6.42 -6.55 -5.05
N ALA A 618 -5.14 -6.29 -5.30
CA ALA A 618 -4.56 -4.98 -5.08
C ALA A 618 -5.23 -3.90 -5.95
N TYR A 619 -5.39 -4.12 -7.25
CA TYR A 619 -6.05 -3.14 -8.11
C TYR A 619 -7.54 -2.96 -7.80
N LEU A 620 -8.23 -3.97 -7.29
CA LEU A 620 -9.57 -3.81 -6.73
C LEU A 620 -9.56 -2.86 -5.53
N TYR A 621 -8.58 -3.02 -4.63
CA TYR A 621 -8.46 -2.16 -3.44
C TYR A 621 -8.06 -0.73 -3.80
N LEU A 622 -7.05 -0.55 -4.62
CA LEU A 622 -6.57 0.77 -5.05
C LEU A 622 -7.68 1.57 -5.75
N ALA A 623 -8.42 0.92 -6.66
CA ALA A 623 -9.56 1.55 -7.33
C ALA A 623 -10.68 1.92 -6.34
N SER A 624 -10.95 1.06 -5.35
CA SER A 624 -11.92 1.35 -4.28
C SER A 624 -11.52 2.60 -3.48
N ALA A 625 -10.23 2.72 -3.16
CA ALA A 625 -9.68 3.87 -2.44
C ALA A 625 -9.78 5.16 -3.25
N ALA A 626 -9.48 5.13 -4.55
CA ALA A 626 -9.62 6.29 -5.43
C ALA A 626 -11.08 6.76 -5.52
N LEU A 627 -12.03 5.82 -5.65
CA LEU A 627 -13.46 6.14 -5.68
C LEU A 627 -13.96 6.68 -4.34
N LYS A 628 -13.48 6.13 -3.22
CA LYS A 628 -13.82 6.64 -1.87
C LYS A 628 -13.29 8.06 -1.69
N ARG A 629 -12.05 8.33 -2.04
CA ARG A 629 -11.47 9.67 -2.00
C ARG A 629 -12.31 10.66 -2.81
N TYR A 630 -12.60 10.33 -4.07
CA TYR A 630 -13.43 11.18 -4.92
C TYR A 630 -14.82 11.41 -4.35
N HIS A 631 -15.40 10.42 -3.65
CA HIS A 631 -16.69 10.56 -2.98
C HIS A 631 -16.63 11.59 -1.85
N ASP A 632 -15.53 11.60 -1.08
CA ASP A 632 -15.37 12.43 0.11
C ASP A 632 -14.89 13.86 -0.17
N GLU A 633 -14.15 14.06 -1.28
CA GLU A 633 -13.60 15.39 -1.61
C GLU A 633 -14.55 16.27 -2.42
N VAL A 634 -14.19 17.55 -2.54
CA VAL A 634 -14.93 18.52 -3.38
C VAL A 634 -14.91 18.07 -4.85
N LYS A 635 -16.07 18.10 -5.49
CA LYS A 635 -16.22 17.66 -6.88
C LYS A 635 -15.73 18.78 -7.82
N THR A 636 -14.53 18.61 -8.35
CA THR A 636 -13.97 19.47 -9.39
C THR A 636 -13.74 18.67 -10.67
N THR A 637 -13.57 19.36 -11.81
CA THR A 637 -13.24 18.72 -13.08
C THR A 637 -11.89 18.02 -12.99
N ALA A 638 -10.90 18.64 -12.34
CA ALA A 638 -9.57 18.07 -12.12
C ALA A 638 -9.62 16.80 -11.27
N ASN A 639 -10.39 16.79 -10.17
CA ASN A 639 -10.56 15.59 -9.35
C ASN A 639 -11.26 14.47 -10.12
N LEU A 640 -12.19 14.82 -11.02
CA LEU A 640 -12.88 13.84 -11.86
C LEU A 640 -11.92 13.22 -12.90
N SER A 641 -11.05 14.01 -13.53
CA SER A 641 -10.05 13.49 -14.49
C SER A 641 -9.04 12.59 -13.79
N LEU A 642 -8.56 12.97 -12.60
CA LEU A 642 -7.63 12.17 -11.79
C LEU A 642 -8.22 10.84 -11.33
N VAL A 643 -9.45 10.82 -10.80
CA VAL A 643 -10.09 9.56 -10.38
C VAL A 643 -10.38 8.66 -11.58
N ARG A 644 -10.81 9.21 -12.72
CA ARG A 644 -11.04 8.44 -13.95
C ARG A 644 -9.75 7.77 -14.39
N TRP A 645 -8.67 8.54 -14.54
CA TRP A 645 -7.37 8.03 -14.94
C TRP A 645 -6.90 6.89 -14.01
N SER A 646 -6.98 7.12 -12.71
CA SER A 646 -6.56 6.16 -11.69
C SER A 646 -7.37 4.86 -11.74
N VAL A 647 -8.69 4.94 -11.85
CA VAL A 647 -9.56 3.76 -11.86
C VAL A 647 -9.49 3.02 -13.19
N GLU A 648 -9.36 3.72 -14.32
CA GLU A 648 -9.18 3.09 -15.63
C GLU A 648 -7.87 2.32 -15.70
N LEU A 649 -6.78 2.87 -15.18
CA LEU A 649 -5.52 2.15 -15.03
C LEU A 649 -5.69 0.90 -14.17
N CYS A 650 -6.34 1.01 -13.02
CA CYS A 650 -6.57 -0.13 -12.13
C CYS A 650 -7.42 -1.22 -12.81
N LEU A 651 -8.51 -0.87 -13.50
CA LEU A 651 -9.37 -1.80 -14.21
C LEU A 651 -8.64 -2.52 -15.36
N TYR A 652 -7.80 -1.81 -16.09
CA TYR A 652 -6.97 -2.38 -17.13
C TYR A 652 -5.96 -3.39 -16.54
N ARG A 653 -5.22 -3.01 -15.50
CA ARG A 653 -4.25 -3.87 -14.82
C ARG A 653 -4.89 -5.09 -14.17
N LEU A 654 -6.06 -4.89 -13.58
CA LEU A 654 -6.87 -5.98 -13.00
C LEU A 654 -7.29 -7.00 -14.07
N GLN A 655 -7.79 -6.53 -15.21
CA GLN A 655 -8.13 -7.39 -16.35
C GLN A 655 -6.90 -8.15 -16.86
N ASP A 656 -5.76 -7.48 -17.02
CA ASP A 656 -4.51 -8.08 -17.46
C ASP A 656 -4.03 -9.17 -16.49
N ALA A 657 -4.10 -8.92 -15.19
CA ALA A 657 -3.78 -9.90 -14.16
C ALA A 657 -4.67 -11.16 -14.26
N LEU A 658 -5.99 -11.00 -14.41
CA LEU A 658 -6.92 -12.12 -14.57
C LEU A 658 -6.67 -12.90 -15.86
N LEU A 659 -6.41 -12.23 -16.98
CA LEU A 659 -6.05 -12.89 -18.24
C LEU A 659 -4.75 -13.68 -18.08
N GLY A 660 -3.73 -13.07 -17.45
CA GLY A 660 -2.47 -13.75 -17.17
C GLY A 660 -2.60 -14.98 -16.29
N ILE A 661 -3.59 -15.03 -15.37
CA ILE A 661 -3.92 -16.25 -14.61
C ILE A 661 -4.51 -17.30 -15.54
N LEU A 662 -5.54 -16.95 -16.33
CA LEU A 662 -6.21 -17.88 -17.25
C LEU A 662 -5.26 -18.46 -18.30
N ASP A 663 -4.32 -17.66 -18.79
CA ASP A 663 -3.32 -18.11 -19.75
C ASP A 663 -2.32 -19.09 -19.18
N ASN A 664 -2.11 -19.07 -17.86
CA ASN A 664 -1.07 -19.86 -17.18
C ASN A 664 -1.61 -20.89 -16.18
N LEU A 665 -2.94 -20.99 -16.01
CA LEU A 665 -3.52 -22.03 -15.16
C LEU A 665 -3.29 -23.40 -15.79
N PRO A 666 -2.68 -24.39 -15.09
CA PRO A 666 -2.33 -25.70 -15.65
C PRO A 666 -3.55 -26.51 -16.12
N ALA A 667 -4.66 -26.41 -15.40
CA ALA A 667 -5.93 -27.06 -15.77
C ALA A 667 -6.58 -26.33 -16.95
N ARG A 668 -6.06 -26.54 -18.16
CA ARG A 668 -6.46 -25.80 -19.36
C ARG A 668 -7.97 -25.81 -19.68
N PRO A 669 -8.69 -26.96 -19.58
CA PRO A 669 -10.14 -26.96 -19.80
C PRO A 669 -10.88 -26.05 -18.81
N VAL A 670 -10.45 -26.04 -17.55
CA VAL A 670 -11.02 -25.16 -16.51
C VAL A 670 -10.71 -23.69 -16.84
N ALA A 671 -9.49 -23.38 -17.26
CA ALA A 671 -9.12 -22.04 -17.66
C ALA A 671 -9.97 -21.53 -18.86
N TRP A 672 -10.27 -22.39 -19.82
CA TRP A 672 -11.14 -22.04 -20.96
C TRP A 672 -12.59 -21.80 -20.50
N ALA A 673 -13.12 -22.65 -19.63
CA ALA A 673 -14.46 -22.46 -19.07
C ALA A 673 -14.56 -21.14 -18.28
N LEU A 674 -13.55 -20.84 -17.44
CA LEU A 674 -13.48 -19.57 -16.73
C LEU A 674 -13.37 -18.38 -17.69
N ARG A 675 -12.59 -18.48 -18.77
CA ARG A 675 -12.47 -17.42 -19.76
C ARG A 675 -13.81 -17.08 -20.39
N VAL A 676 -14.59 -18.11 -20.77
CA VAL A 676 -15.94 -17.93 -21.31
C VAL A 676 -16.86 -17.29 -20.28
N LEU A 677 -16.71 -17.68 -19.01
CA LEU A 677 -17.56 -17.21 -17.93
C LEU A 677 -17.32 -15.76 -17.56
N ILE A 678 -16.05 -15.32 -17.47
CA ILE A 678 -15.71 -13.97 -17.00
C ILE A 678 -15.43 -12.97 -18.14
N PHE A 679 -15.07 -13.47 -19.34
CA PHE A 679 -14.80 -12.65 -20.52
C PHE A 679 -15.59 -13.16 -21.76
N PRO A 680 -16.91 -13.42 -21.68
CA PRO A 680 -17.69 -13.95 -22.79
C PRO A 680 -17.70 -13.03 -24.01
N LEU A 681 -17.50 -11.73 -23.81
CA LEU A 681 -17.44 -10.71 -24.84
C LEU A 681 -16.02 -10.18 -25.08
N GLY A 682 -14.99 -10.93 -24.60
CA GLY A 682 -13.59 -10.53 -24.65
C GLY A 682 -13.17 -9.51 -23.61
N ALA A 683 -11.89 -9.17 -23.62
CA ALA A 683 -11.27 -8.17 -22.75
C ALA A 683 -11.57 -6.75 -23.27
N ARG A 684 -12.24 -5.93 -22.47
CA ARG A 684 -12.74 -4.63 -22.91
C ARG A 684 -12.21 -3.44 -22.14
N MET A 685 -11.50 -3.66 -21.02
CA MET A 685 -10.85 -2.58 -20.31
C MET A 685 -9.62 -2.14 -21.11
N ARG A 686 -9.45 -0.84 -21.21
CA ARG A 686 -8.34 -0.18 -21.90
C ARG A 686 -7.56 0.64 -20.86
N PRO A 687 -6.28 0.91 -21.08
CA PRO A 687 -5.58 1.93 -20.29
C PRO A 687 -6.29 3.29 -20.46
N PRO A 688 -6.02 4.26 -19.59
CA PRO A 688 -6.49 5.62 -19.79
C PRO A 688 -6.19 6.12 -21.21
N SER A 689 -7.16 6.79 -21.82
CA SER A 689 -7.00 7.29 -23.18
C SER A 689 -6.06 8.50 -23.22
N ASP A 690 -5.45 8.76 -24.41
CA ASP A 690 -4.60 9.93 -24.63
C ASP A 690 -5.34 11.24 -24.28
N ALA A 691 -6.61 11.36 -24.67
CA ALA A 691 -7.43 12.52 -24.34
C ALA A 691 -7.62 12.71 -22.82
N LEU A 692 -7.77 11.62 -22.06
CA LEU A 692 -7.85 11.70 -20.59
C LEU A 692 -6.47 12.02 -20.00
N GLY A 693 -5.40 11.43 -20.53
CA GLY A 693 -4.03 11.76 -20.16
C GLY A 693 -3.71 13.24 -20.37
N GLN A 694 -4.04 13.76 -21.55
CA GLN A 694 -3.89 15.18 -21.88
C GLN A 694 -4.68 16.09 -20.91
N GLN A 695 -5.92 15.71 -20.57
CA GLN A 695 -6.70 16.47 -19.60
C GLN A 695 -6.03 16.51 -18.23
N VAL A 696 -5.57 15.36 -17.71
CA VAL A 696 -4.86 15.26 -16.44
C VAL A 696 -3.56 16.08 -16.44
N ALA A 697 -2.80 16.04 -17.54
CA ALA A 697 -1.58 16.83 -17.68
C ALA A 697 -1.89 18.33 -17.67
N ARG A 698 -2.90 18.78 -18.42
CA ARG A 698 -3.33 20.18 -18.43
C ARG A 698 -3.81 20.64 -17.05
N ASP A 699 -4.60 19.83 -16.34
CA ASP A 699 -5.05 20.15 -14.98
C ASP A 699 -3.86 20.41 -14.04
N ILE A 700 -2.74 19.67 -14.18
CA ILE A 700 -1.52 19.89 -13.38
C ILE A 700 -0.75 21.16 -13.81
N LEU A 701 -0.75 21.48 -15.09
CA LEU A 701 -0.02 22.64 -15.62
C LEU A 701 -0.79 23.95 -15.42
N GLU A 702 -2.11 23.95 -15.59
CA GLU A 702 -2.96 25.13 -15.69
C GLU A 702 -3.78 25.38 -14.43
N ASP A 703 -4.23 24.31 -13.71
CA ASP A 703 -4.97 24.43 -12.45
C ASP A 703 -4.00 24.44 -11.26
N ARG A 704 -3.55 25.63 -10.90
CA ARG A 704 -2.64 25.81 -9.74
C ARG A 704 -3.25 25.31 -8.43
N GLU A 705 -4.53 25.58 -8.18
CA GLU A 705 -5.23 25.20 -6.95
C GLU A 705 -5.36 23.67 -6.86
N GLY A 706 -5.76 23.03 -7.94
CA GLY A 706 -5.81 21.56 -8.04
C GLY A 706 -4.45 20.93 -7.81
N ARG A 707 -3.37 21.46 -8.43
CA ARG A 707 -2.00 20.99 -8.19
C ARG A 707 -1.58 21.18 -6.73
N MET A 708 -1.86 22.34 -6.12
CA MET A 708 -1.56 22.59 -4.71
C MET A 708 -2.31 21.63 -3.79
N THR A 709 -3.58 21.36 -4.08
CA THR A 709 -4.41 20.41 -3.32
C THR A 709 -3.86 18.98 -3.41
N LEU A 710 -3.50 18.54 -4.63
CA LEU A 710 -2.91 17.20 -4.84
C LEU A 710 -1.57 17.03 -4.12
N THR A 711 -0.83 18.10 -3.92
CA THR A 711 0.51 18.12 -3.32
C THR A 711 0.56 18.87 -1.98
N SER A 712 -0.55 18.87 -1.24
CA SER A 712 -0.72 19.69 -0.02
C SER A 712 0.19 19.30 1.16
N ASP A 713 0.73 18.08 1.15
CA ASP A 713 1.63 17.62 2.20
C ASP A 713 3.12 17.95 1.90
N VAL A 714 3.45 18.51 0.72
CA VAL A 714 4.82 18.91 0.38
C VAL A 714 5.23 20.14 1.19
N PHE A 715 6.42 20.12 1.76
CA PHE A 715 7.05 21.31 2.32
C PHE A 715 7.38 22.30 1.20
N MET A 716 7.01 23.56 1.39
CA MET A 716 7.30 24.63 0.46
C MET A 716 8.46 25.48 0.97
N PRO A 717 9.66 25.39 0.36
CA PRO A 717 10.78 26.20 0.73
C PRO A 717 10.53 27.70 0.46
N PRO A 718 11.29 28.61 1.09
CA PRO A 718 11.30 30.02 0.72
C PRO A 718 11.56 30.23 -0.78
N GLN A 719 11.02 31.31 -1.34
CA GLN A 719 11.09 31.58 -2.78
C GLN A 719 12.51 31.81 -3.31
N ASP A 720 13.41 32.23 -2.44
CA ASP A 720 14.83 32.43 -2.72
C ASP A 720 15.69 31.18 -2.49
N GLU A 721 15.09 30.11 -1.96
CA GLU A 721 15.80 28.83 -1.80
C GLU A 721 15.93 28.13 -3.15
N VAL A 722 17.16 27.78 -3.49
CA VAL A 722 17.51 27.05 -4.72
C VAL A 722 16.78 25.71 -4.78
N GLY A 723 16.29 25.35 -5.95
CA GLY A 723 15.49 24.14 -6.19
C GLY A 723 14.01 24.42 -6.24
N LEU A 724 13.19 23.78 -5.37
CA LEU A 724 11.74 23.90 -5.45
C LEU A 724 11.22 25.31 -5.17
N GLY A 725 11.80 26.02 -4.20
CA GLY A 725 11.37 27.38 -3.85
C GLY A 725 11.51 28.36 -5.02
N ALA A 726 12.71 28.44 -5.60
CA ALA A 726 13.00 29.28 -6.76
C ALA A 726 12.17 28.85 -7.98
N LEU A 727 11.93 27.54 -8.19
CA LEU A 727 11.14 27.02 -9.30
C LEU A 727 9.67 27.44 -9.21
N GLU A 728 9.07 27.38 -8.03
CA GLU A 728 7.68 27.87 -7.82
C GLU A 728 7.58 29.40 -7.95
N ALA A 729 8.62 30.14 -7.51
CA ALA A 729 8.69 31.58 -7.71
C ALA A 729 8.79 31.95 -9.20
N ALA A 730 9.58 31.22 -9.98
CA ALA A 730 9.68 31.40 -11.42
C ALA A 730 8.34 31.08 -12.11
N LEU A 731 7.68 30.01 -11.70
CA LEU A 731 6.33 29.68 -12.22
C LEU A 731 5.33 30.82 -11.96
N ASP A 732 5.35 31.43 -10.77
CA ASP A 732 4.45 32.54 -10.45
C ASP A 732 4.69 33.74 -11.38
N LYS A 733 5.95 34.03 -11.74
CA LYS A 733 6.31 35.08 -12.68
C LYS A 733 5.85 34.76 -14.10
N VAL A 734 6.09 33.52 -14.55
CA VAL A 734 5.64 33.03 -15.87
C VAL A 734 4.13 33.13 -16.01
N VAL A 735 3.38 32.67 -15.02
CA VAL A 735 1.91 32.74 -15.07
C VAL A 735 1.41 34.17 -15.18
N ARG A 736 2.06 35.15 -14.51
CA ARG A 736 1.73 36.56 -14.64
C ARG A 736 2.11 37.12 -16.02
N ALA A 737 3.13 36.60 -16.66
CA ALA A 737 3.59 37.04 -17.98
C ALA A 737 2.73 36.51 -19.15
N ILE A 738 2.04 35.35 -19.00
CA ILE A 738 1.21 34.73 -20.03
C ILE A 738 0.21 35.71 -20.72
N PRO A 739 -0.50 36.59 -20.04
CA PRO A 739 -1.40 37.54 -20.69
C PRO A 739 -0.66 38.50 -21.63
N VAL A 740 0.54 38.96 -21.25
CA VAL A 740 1.35 39.88 -22.04
C VAL A 740 1.93 39.18 -23.26
N GLU A 741 2.41 37.94 -23.10
CA GLU A 741 2.86 37.12 -24.22
C GLU A 741 1.71 36.86 -25.22
N THR A 742 0.49 36.61 -24.71
CA THR A 742 -0.69 36.43 -25.55
C THR A 742 -0.99 37.70 -26.34
N LYS A 743 -0.92 38.85 -25.69
CA LYS A 743 -1.08 40.16 -26.33
C LYS A 743 -0.07 40.36 -27.46
N LEU A 744 1.19 40.04 -27.24
CA LEU A 744 2.23 40.12 -28.29
C LEU A 744 1.96 39.16 -29.46
N ARG A 745 1.59 37.90 -29.15
CA ARG A 745 1.25 36.93 -30.18
C ARG A 745 0.04 37.34 -30.99
N ASP A 746 -0.97 37.94 -30.38
CA ASP A 746 -2.15 38.44 -31.06
C ASP A 746 -1.82 39.69 -31.93
N ALA A 747 -0.94 40.58 -31.47
CA ALA A 747 -0.45 41.69 -32.28
C ALA A 747 0.32 41.21 -33.55
N VAL A 748 1.12 40.15 -33.42
CA VAL A 748 1.77 39.53 -34.59
C VAL A 748 0.75 38.92 -35.53
N ARG A 749 -0.24 38.18 -35.04
CA ARG A 749 -1.31 37.57 -35.84
C ARG A 749 -2.15 38.61 -36.57
N ALA A 750 -2.38 39.78 -35.93
CA ALA A 750 -3.13 40.89 -36.53
C ALA A 750 -2.30 41.72 -37.52
N GLY A 751 -1.02 41.42 -37.71
CA GLY A 751 -0.11 42.22 -38.54
C GLY A 751 0.23 43.58 -37.98
N ALA A 752 -0.03 43.80 -36.67
CA ALA A 752 0.30 45.06 -35.97
C ALA A 752 1.75 45.05 -35.41
N LEU A 753 2.40 43.89 -35.41
CA LEU A 753 3.78 43.69 -34.99
C LEU A 753 4.46 42.65 -35.90
N ASP A 754 5.55 43.04 -36.55
CA ASP A 754 6.34 42.14 -37.37
C ASP A 754 7.45 41.47 -36.59
N ARG A 755 7.67 40.15 -36.83
CA ARG A 755 8.83 39.46 -36.32
C ARG A 755 10.07 39.87 -37.13
N ALA A 756 11.12 40.34 -36.46
CA ALA A 756 12.37 40.65 -37.09
C ALA A 756 13.45 39.66 -36.64
N PRO A 757 14.20 39.01 -37.57
CA PRO A 757 15.30 38.10 -37.21
C PRO A 757 16.32 38.79 -36.30
N GLY A 758 16.70 38.15 -35.23
CA GLY A 758 17.68 38.67 -34.27
C GLY A 758 17.14 39.66 -33.24
N HIS A 759 15.86 39.97 -33.25
CA HIS A 759 15.21 40.83 -32.24
C HIS A 759 14.22 40.04 -31.40
N MET A 760 14.20 40.32 -30.12
CA MET A 760 13.21 39.73 -29.20
C MET A 760 11.83 40.39 -29.45
N LEU A 761 10.78 39.58 -29.38
CA LEU A 761 9.40 40.03 -29.68
C LEU A 761 8.91 41.09 -28.69
N ASP A 762 9.36 41.03 -27.43
CA ASP A 762 9.06 42.01 -26.39
C ASP A 762 9.74 43.36 -26.65
N ASP A 763 11.00 43.40 -27.15
CA ASP A 763 11.67 44.62 -27.55
C ASP A 763 10.93 45.29 -28.69
N LEU A 764 10.54 44.51 -29.70
CA LEU A 764 9.75 45.01 -30.81
C LEU A 764 8.37 45.50 -30.37
N GLY A 765 7.73 44.76 -29.46
CA GLY A 765 6.43 45.13 -28.90
C GLY A 765 6.46 46.43 -28.08
N LEU A 766 7.54 46.64 -27.29
CA LEU A 766 7.73 47.87 -26.57
C LEU A 766 7.99 49.03 -27.53
N ALA A 767 8.87 48.87 -28.51
CA ALA A 767 9.19 49.89 -29.52
C ALA A 767 7.98 50.27 -30.36
N ALA A 768 7.11 49.32 -30.69
CA ALA A 768 5.86 49.58 -31.43
C ALA A 768 4.69 50.06 -30.54
N GLY A 769 4.88 50.17 -29.25
CA GLY A 769 3.80 50.53 -28.31
C GLY A 769 2.71 49.46 -28.15
N ALA A 770 3.00 48.22 -28.61
CA ALA A 770 2.09 47.08 -28.42
C ALA A 770 1.98 46.63 -26.97
N ILE A 771 3.05 46.82 -26.19
CA ILE A 771 3.10 46.59 -24.73
C ILE A 771 3.66 47.81 -24.02
N SER A 772 3.26 48.03 -22.77
CA SER A 772 3.77 49.06 -21.90
C SER A 772 5.15 48.68 -21.33
N ARG A 773 5.89 49.64 -20.76
CA ARG A 773 7.16 49.40 -20.06
C ARG A 773 6.99 48.43 -18.89
N ALA A 774 5.92 48.53 -18.13
CA ALA A 774 5.63 47.62 -17.01
C ALA A 774 5.38 46.18 -17.49
N GLU A 775 4.68 46.01 -18.63
CA GLU A 775 4.48 44.69 -19.25
C GLU A 775 5.80 44.13 -19.78
N TYR A 776 6.66 44.95 -20.35
CA TYR A 776 8.00 44.57 -20.78
C TYR A 776 8.86 44.10 -19.60
N ASP A 777 8.90 44.89 -18.50
CA ASP A 777 9.67 44.56 -17.30
C ASP A 777 9.16 43.25 -16.68
N LEU A 778 7.84 42.97 -16.72
CA LEU A 778 7.23 41.70 -16.27
C LEU A 778 7.72 40.49 -17.10
N LEU A 779 7.80 40.63 -18.42
CA LEU A 779 8.31 39.57 -19.31
C LEU A 779 9.77 39.29 -19.04
N ASN A 780 10.61 40.33 -18.86
CA ASN A 780 12.02 40.15 -18.54
C ASN A 780 12.23 39.50 -17.17
N ASP A 781 11.50 39.94 -16.15
CA ASP A 781 11.57 39.33 -14.82
C ASP A 781 11.21 37.83 -14.84
N ALA A 782 10.20 37.45 -15.65
CA ALA A 782 9.84 36.05 -15.85
C ALA A 782 10.94 35.28 -16.59
N ARG A 783 11.54 35.85 -17.62
CA ARG A 783 12.63 35.25 -18.38
C ARG A 783 13.87 35.01 -17.51
N ASP A 784 14.30 36.04 -16.77
CA ASP A 784 15.45 35.96 -15.86
C ASP A 784 15.25 34.87 -14.81
N ALA A 785 14.03 34.77 -14.27
CA ALA A 785 13.68 33.70 -13.33
C ALA A 785 13.70 32.30 -13.98
N CYS A 786 13.22 32.18 -15.24
CA CYS A 786 13.31 30.93 -16.01
C CYS A 786 14.76 30.54 -16.24
N ASP A 787 15.61 31.49 -16.67
CA ASP A 787 17.01 31.23 -16.93
C ASP A 787 17.75 30.76 -15.69
N GLU A 788 17.43 31.30 -14.51
CA GLU A 788 18.01 30.88 -13.24
C GLU A 788 17.59 29.42 -12.88
N VAL A 789 16.32 29.07 -12.98
CA VAL A 789 15.84 27.76 -12.46
C VAL A 789 16.08 26.60 -13.40
N ILE A 790 16.42 26.85 -14.66
CA ILE A 790 16.82 25.83 -15.62
C ILE A 790 18.31 25.48 -15.57
N GLN A 791 19.09 26.24 -14.80
CA GLN A 791 20.51 25.94 -14.60
C GLN A 791 20.70 24.62 -13.82
N VAL A 792 21.89 24.06 -13.95
CA VAL A 792 22.33 22.88 -13.21
C VAL A 792 23.58 23.25 -12.39
N ASP A 793 23.80 22.49 -11.32
CA ASP A 793 24.96 22.70 -10.47
C ASP A 793 26.23 22.28 -11.22
N ALA A 794 27.28 23.10 -11.07
CA ALA A 794 28.63 22.82 -11.51
C ALA A 794 29.60 23.14 -10.37
N PHE A 795 30.56 22.27 -10.16
CA PHE A 795 31.51 22.36 -9.08
C PHE A 795 32.92 22.57 -9.65
N ASP A 796 33.71 23.40 -8.99
CA ASP A 796 35.13 23.52 -9.33
C ASP A 796 35.85 22.18 -9.05
N PRO A 797 37.05 21.95 -9.69
CA PRO A 797 37.73 20.67 -9.55
C PRO A 797 38.13 20.29 -8.12
N GLU A 798 38.38 21.22 -7.24
CA GLU A 798 38.75 20.93 -5.85
C GLU A 798 37.53 20.58 -5.01
N THR A 799 36.44 21.31 -5.15
CA THR A 799 35.16 20.99 -4.52
C THR A 799 34.68 19.64 -5.01
N PHE A 800 34.76 19.34 -6.33
CA PHE A 800 34.31 18.06 -6.91
C PHE A 800 35.03 16.86 -6.30
N LYS A 801 36.33 16.96 -5.96
CA LYS A 801 37.08 15.87 -5.32
C LYS A 801 36.58 15.53 -3.92
N THR A 802 35.94 16.46 -3.25
CA THR A 802 35.43 16.29 -1.88
C THR A 802 33.93 15.94 -1.82
N LEU A 803 33.23 15.98 -2.95
CA LEU A 803 31.80 15.59 -3.04
C LEU A 803 31.58 14.14 -2.62
N ARG A 804 30.53 13.89 -1.89
CA ARG A 804 30.13 12.56 -1.38
C ARG A 804 28.79 12.11 -1.92
#